data_0c25a91dbe1e41726a285fab9efd2634
#
_entry.id   0c25a91dbe1e41726a285fab9efd2634
#
_cell.length_a   1.000
_cell.length_b   1.000
_cell.length_c   1.000
_cell.angle_alpha   90.00
_cell.angle_beta   90.00
_cell.angle_gamma   90.00
#
_symmetry.space_group_name_H-M   'P 1'
#
loop_
_entity.id
_entity.type
_entity.pdbx_description
1 polymer ?
#
loop_
_entity_poly.entity_id
_entity_poly.type
_entity_poly.pdbx_seq_one_letter_code
_entity_poly.pdbx_strand_id
1 'polypeptide(L)'
;MNKLQKIRDYQKLHGTIQTFSWLCNNVKFRLEKLKSKPIEFDYITLTEEDDKNYVPKTKNNIFIFGSVPYYDIGGGQRSAQLAKTFNKLGYQVFYIFAFDSSESKKFNLEIPCVMHKYINNVDINELSKYVKENDIAIFEAPYVGFKEYIEMFANAKASIVYENIDNWESHLGNNVFDADTLKLLLESASLLTGTALPLVDQLNNYIERYNIEKKQVLYLANAVDDELFNHNQNYEKPKDLITGDKTLIYYGSLWGDWFDWDLVYGLANNNPDITINLIGDASSLNKTNKPDNVYFLGIKKQVELPAYLSYSDYAILPFKVDMVGKYVSPLKIFEYIAMQKKIIATSLPDIVGYPNLYTGTTLKRWQTILDNDKLVDTKKCMKFTNDNNWYNRCFQIIEGLSKKGVKKCLNKYYENISVVVLNYNNKNVIFRCIDSLKQFQERYNYEIIVVDNKSSDGSYEELLNNYKRDKNIKIVQNIKNGCASGRNLGVKNATKDFIVFLDSDQWVLHKYWLDNYIEMYNNIKDIGAVAWNAGWFNEYGLSYRFVDNYSLRAMYPSKLARKDIGYLATCGFLISKKVFDKIGGFDENYDPTCYEDSDLALKVRDNNKEIYYSPYLGVGHIPHQTTKAGSSDHDKLILEKGNYFVDKWKKKNPNLLNYKK
;
A
#
# COMPACT_ATOMS: atom_id res chain seq x y z
N MET A 1 41.44 -21.02 2.71
CA MET A 1 42.67 -20.45 2.10
C MET A 1 43.32 -19.49 3.08
N ASN A 2 44.62 -19.66 3.40
CA ASN A 2 45.32 -18.86 4.42
C ASN A 2 45.54 -17.41 3.90
N LYS A 3 45.41 -16.40 4.77
CA LYS A 3 45.56 -14.96 4.42
C LYS A 3 46.88 -14.65 3.70
N LEU A 4 47.94 -15.33 4.07
CA LEU A 4 49.26 -15.21 3.44
C LEU A 4 49.27 -15.72 1.99
N GLN A 5 48.50 -16.75 1.69
CA GLN A 5 48.37 -17.26 0.33
C GLN A 5 47.66 -16.25 -0.58
N LYS A 6 46.58 -15.61 -0.10
CA LYS A 6 45.86 -14.55 -0.85
C LYS A 6 46.78 -13.36 -1.18
N ILE A 7 47.62 -12.95 -0.24
CA ILE A 7 48.57 -11.85 -0.46
C ILE A 7 49.63 -12.24 -1.53
N ARG A 8 50.15 -13.46 -1.46
CA ARG A 8 51.12 -13.97 -2.46
C ARG A 8 50.51 -14.10 -3.86
N ASP A 9 49.28 -14.56 -3.94
CA ASP A 9 48.58 -14.71 -5.22
C ASP A 9 48.25 -13.33 -5.83
N TYR A 10 47.86 -12.37 -5.00
CA TYR A 10 47.66 -10.99 -5.44
C TYR A 10 48.95 -10.31 -5.89
N GLN A 11 50.07 -10.57 -5.17
CA GLN A 11 51.37 -10.03 -5.51
C GLN A 11 51.89 -10.59 -6.84
N LYS A 12 51.67 -11.88 -7.12
CA LYS A 12 52.00 -12.50 -8.40
C LYS A 12 51.23 -11.91 -9.58
N LEU A 13 49.99 -11.51 -9.35
CA LEU A 13 49.10 -10.97 -10.40
C LEU A 13 49.31 -9.46 -10.67
N HIS A 14 49.65 -8.68 -9.65
CA HIS A 14 49.56 -7.22 -9.71
C HIS A 14 50.88 -6.50 -9.33
N GLY A 15 51.92 -7.23 -8.96
CA GLY A 15 53.22 -6.65 -8.59
C GLY A 15 53.25 -6.04 -7.18
N THR A 16 54.48 -5.73 -6.72
CA THR A 16 54.75 -5.37 -5.31
C THR A 16 54.12 -4.03 -4.90
N ILE A 17 54.11 -3.02 -5.78
CA ILE A 17 53.59 -1.68 -5.48
C ILE A 17 52.06 -1.70 -5.35
N GLN A 18 51.37 -2.41 -6.24
CA GLN A 18 49.90 -2.54 -6.18
C GLN A 18 49.48 -3.42 -5.00
N THR A 19 50.25 -4.43 -4.62
CA THR A 19 50.02 -5.25 -3.44
C THR A 19 50.17 -4.44 -2.15
N PHE A 20 51.15 -3.56 -2.09
CA PHE A 20 51.38 -2.66 -0.95
C PHE A 20 50.23 -1.64 -0.83
N SER A 21 49.83 -1.04 -1.94
CA SER A 21 48.68 -0.14 -1.99
C SER A 21 47.37 -0.85 -1.58
N TRP A 22 47.17 -2.08 -2.05
CA TRP A 22 46.01 -2.91 -1.67
C TRP A 22 46.05 -3.29 -0.18
N LEU A 23 47.25 -3.62 0.38
CA LEU A 23 47.41 -3.87 1.81
C LEU A 23 47.13 -2.62 2.66
N CYS A 24 47.67 -1.47 2.26
CA CYS A 24 47.43 -0.19 2.94
C CYS A 24 45.96 0.17 2.94
N ASN A 25 45.25 0.00 1.80
CA ASN A 25 43.84 0.24 1.68
C ASN A 25 43.01 -0.74 2.51
N ASN A 26 43.40 -2.03 2.57
CA ASN A 26 42.74 -3.02 3.44
C ASN A 26 43.00 -2.76 4.93
N VAL A 27 44.19 -2.28 5.30
CA VAL A 27 44.51 -1.89 6.69
C VAL A 27 43.75 -0.63 7.05
N LYS A 28 43.70 0.36 6.16
CA LYS A 28 42.91 1.58 6.35
C LYS A 28 41.41 1.28 6.47
N PHE A 29 40.87 0.45 5.60
CA PHE A 29 39.48 -0.06 5.66
C PHE A 29 39.19 -0.83 6.95
N ARG A 30 40.16 -1.67 7.44
CA ARG A 30 40.01 -2.38 8.72
C ARG A 30 40.13 -1.47 9.93
N LEU A 31 41.00 -0.46 9.87
CA LEU A 31 41.14 0.55 10.93
C LEU A 31 39.89 1.48 10.96
N GLU A 32 39.35 1.77 9.80
CA GLU A 32 38.06 2.50 9.68
C GLU A 32 36.89 1.64 10.16
N LYS A 33 36.91 0.32 9.84
CA LYS A 33 35.90 -0.64 10.34
C LYS A 33 36.06 -0.98 11.84
N LEU A 34 37.25 -0.82 12.42
CA LEU A 34 37.52 -0.95 13.86
C LEU A 34 37.24 0.37 14.62
N LYS A 35 37.35 1.50 13.95
CA LYS A 35 36.95 2.82 14.47
C LYS A 35 35.47 3.12 14.26
N SER A 36 34.86 2.57 13.23
CA SER A 36 33.41 2.50 13.16
C SER A 36 32.98 1.42 14.16
N LYS A 37 32.25 1.79 15.22
CA LYS A 37 31.30 0.88 15.85
C LYS A 37 30.67 0.03 14.72
N PRO A 38 30.37 -1.28 14.93
CA PRO A 38 29.62 -2.03 13.93
C PRO A 38 28.56 -1.05 13.43
N ILE A 39 28.47 -0.88 12.09
CA ILE A 39 27.39 -0.09 11.54
C ILE A 39 26.15 -0.82 12.05
N GLU A 40 25.73 -0.52 13.26
CA GLU A 40 24.34 -0.59 13.66
C GLU A 40 23.75 0.29 12.58
N PHE A 41 23.14 -0.33 11.59
CA PHE A 41 22.26 0.38 10.71
C PHE A 41 21.29 1.04 11.66
N ASP A 42 21.51 2.30 11.99
CA ASP A 42 20.57 3.13 12.70
C ASP A 42 19.34 3.15 11.79
N TYR A 43 18.47 2.19 12.05
CA TYR A 43 17.17 2.13 11.44
C TYR A 43 16.43 3.39 11.87
N ILE A 44 16.46 4.42 11.04
CA ILE A 44 15.59 5.55 11.29
C ILE A 44 14.17 5.04 11.14
N THR A 45 13.50 4.97 12.25
CA THR A 45 12.05 5.09 12.26
C THR A 45 11.77 6.49 11.74
N LEU A 46 11.22 6.60 10.52
CA LEU A 46 10.63 7.83 10.05
C LEU A 46 9.53 8.14 11.05
N THR A 47 9.68 9.21 11.79
CA THR A 47 8.68 9.62 12.76
C THR A 47 7.51 10.24 12.01
N GLU A 48 6.33 10.24 12.60
CA GLU A 48 5.17 10.96 12.04
C GLU A 48 5.48 12.45 11.78
N GLU A 49 6.45 13.01 12.48
CA GLU A 49 6.93 14.38 12.31
C GLU A 49 7.68 14.59 10.99
N ASP A 50 8.31 13.56 10.45
CA ASP A 50 9.01 13.61 9.16
C ASP A 50 8.05 13.68 7.97
N ASP A 51 6.83 13.17 8.12
CA ASP A 51 5.79 13.21 7.11
C ASP A 51 4.96 14.52 7.16
N LYS A 52 4.98 15.28 8.28
CA LYS A 52 4.20 16.53 8.48
C LYS A 52 4.57 17.66 7.51
N ASN A 53 5.80 17.72 7.08
CA ASN A 53 6.31 18.82 6.26
C ASN A 53 6.24 18.55 4.77
N TYR A 54 5.70 17.40 4.35
CA TYR A 54 5.69 17.01 2.95
C TYR A 54 4.28 16.96 2.37
N VAL A 55 3.88 17.99 1.64
CA VAL A 55 2.66 18.00 0.81
C VAL A 55 3.08 18.05 -0.65
N PRO A 56 2.82 17.00 -1.46
CA PRO A 56 3.08 17.05 -2.89
C PRO A 56 2.22 18.14 -3.54
N LYS A 57 2.79 18.91 -4.46
CA LYS A 57 2.03 19.86 -5.29
C LYS A 57 1.21 19.09 -6.31
N THR A 58 -0.02 18.76 -5.95
CA THR A 58 -0.92 17.96 -6.78
C THR A 58 -1.73 18.82 -7.76
N LYS A 59 -2.21 18.17 -8.82
CA LYS A 59 -3.09 18.80 -9.82
C LYS A 59 -4.56 18.65 -9.45
N ASN A 60 -4.93 17.55 -8.78
CA ASN A 60 -6.31 17.16 -8.49
C ASN A 60 -6.53 16.99 -7.00
N ASN A 61 -7.75 17.28 -6.56
CA ASN A 61 -8.19 17.19 -5.18
C ASN A 61 -9.20 16.07 -5.00
N ILE A 62 -9.25 15.54 -3.79
CA ILE A 62 -10.30 14.65 -3.31
C ILE A 62 -11.06 15.39 -2.21
N PHE A 63 -12.38 15.44 -2.32
CA PHE A 63 -13.27 15.96 -1.29
C PHE A 63 -14.09 14.80 -0.72
N ILE A 64 -14.00 14.57 0.58
CA ILE A 64 -14.75 13.51 1.28
C ILE A 64 -15.75 14.16 2.20
N PHE A 65 -17.02 13.90 1.96
CA PHE A 65 -18.14 14.30 2.77
C PHE A 65 -18.61 13.09 3.58
N GLY A 66 -17.92 12.89 4.73
CA GLY A 66 -18.16 11.79 5.64
C GLY A 66 -19.25 12.12 6.67
N SER A 67 -19.83 11.08 7.25
CA SER A 67 -20.77 11.23 8.34
C SER A 67 -20.10 11.67 9.63
N VAL A 68 -18.92 11.17 9.94
CA VAL A 68 -18.18 11.39 11.19
C VAL A 68 -16.77 11.95 10.94
N PRO A 69 -16.12 12.56 11.95
CA PRO A 69 -14.77 13.09 11.79
C PRO A 69 -13.72 11.99 11.52
N TYR A 70 -12.61 12.38 10.91
CA TYR A 70 -11.49 11.46 10.59
C TYR A 70 -11.01 10.65 11.82
N TYR A 71 -10.97 11.27 12.99
CA TYR A 71 -10.49 10.66 14.23
C TYR A 71 -11.52 9.75 14.91
N ASP A 72 -12.72 9.61 14.37
CA ASP A 72 -13.74 8.73 14.95
C ASP A 72 -13.22 7.30 15.08
N ILE A 73 -13.52 6.65 16.20
CA ILE A 73 -13.01 5.31 16.58
C ILE A 73 -11.51 5.10 16.27
N GLY A 74 -10.68 6.15 16.50
CA GLY A 74 -9.23 6.07 16.29
C GLY A 74 -8.77 6.07 14.83
N GLY A 75 -9.60 6.61 13.91
CA GLY A 75 -9.27 6.70 12.49
C GLY A 75 -9.59 5.44 11.67
N GLY A 76 -10.32 4.50 12.26
CA GLY A 76 -10.66 3.22 11.62
C GLY A 76 -11.85 3.27 10.65
N GLN A 77 -12.58 4.38 10.53
CA GLN A 77 -13.74 4.48 9.64
C GLN A 77 -13.35 4.49 8.15
N ARG A 78 -14.28 4.05 7.29
CA ARG A 78 -14.09 3.96 5.84
C ARG A 78 -13.62 5.28 5.21
N SER A 79 -14.31 6.38 5.48
CA SER A 79 -13.95 7.71 4.98
C SER A 79 -12.55 8.15 5.40
N ALA A 80 -12.14 7.86 6.64
CA ALA A 80 -10.80 8.15 7.14
C ALA A 80 -9.74 7.30 6.39
N GLN A 81 -10.02 6.03 6.13
CA GLN A 81 -9.13 5.14 5.39
C GLN A 81 -9.00 5.54 3.91
N LEU A 82 -10.10 5.94 3.27
CA LEU A 82 -10.07 6.50 1.92
C LEU A 82 -9.26 7.80 1.88
N ALA A 83 -9.48 8.72 2.84
CA ALA A 83 -8.73 9.97 2.95
C ALA A 83 -7.22 9.73 3.07
N LYS A 84 -6.83 8.86 3.98
CA LYS A 84 -5.44 8.43 4.18
C LYS A 84 -4.83 7.85 2.91
N THR A 85 -5.57 6.99 2.22
CA THR A 85 -5.08 6.31 1.04
C THR A 85 -4.98 7.23 -0.17
N PHE A 86 -5.98 8.10 -0.42
CA PHE A 86 -5.89 9.09 -1.48
C PHE A 86 -4.74 10.08 -1.24
N ASN A 87 -4.48 10.46 0.02
CA ASN A 87 -3.30 11.27 0.34
C ASN A 87 -1.99 10.53 -0.01
N LYS A 88 -1.88 9.23 0.32
CA LYS A 88 -0.74 8.37 -0.09
C LYS A 88 -0.59 8.27 -1.62
N LEU A 89 -1.69 8.35 -2.37
CA LEU A 89 -1.71 8.38 -3.84
C LEU A 89 -1.33 9.76 -4.41
N GLY A 90 -1.03 10.74 -3.57
CA GLY A 90 -0.59 12.07 -3.97
C GLY A 90 -1.72 13.06 -4.23
N TYR A 91 -2.95 12.80 -3.80
CA TYR A 91 -4.03 13.78 -3.86
C TYR A 91 -4.00 14.72 -2.65
N GLN A 92 -4.43 15.97 -2.84
CA GLN A 92 -4.82 16.83 -1.72
C GLN A 92 -6.22 16.43 -1.26
N VAL A 93 -6.38 16.14 0.02
CA VAL A 93 -7.64 15.67 0.59
C VAL A 93 -8.28 16.77 1.42
N PHE A 94 -9.56 17.02 1.14
CA PHE A 94 -10.45 17.89 1.92
C PHE A 94 -11.49 16.99 2.59
N TYR A 95 -11.50 16.95 3.91
CA TYR A 95 -12.40 16.11 4.68
C TYR A 95 -13.43 16.98 5.43
N ILE A 96 -14.70 16.85 5.08
CA ILE A 96 -15.82 17.56 5.68
C ILE A 96 -16.75 16.52 6.31
N PHE A 97 -17.14 16.71 7.55
CA PHE A 97 -17.97 15.76 8.26
C PHE A 97 -19.26 16.39 8.76
N ALA A 98 -20.35 15.58 8.76
CA ALA A 98 -21.70 16.02 9.08
C ALA A 98 -21.99 16.08 10.59
N PHE A 99 -21.39 15.15 11.37
CA PHE A 99 -21.69 14.99 12.81
C PHE A 99 -20.38 14.95 13.61
N ASP A 100 -20.32 15.71 14.71
CA ASP A 100 -19.15 15.70 15.58
C ASP A 100 -19.23 14.50 16.56
N SER A 101 -18.09 13.89 16.84
CA SER A 101 -17.95 12.78 17.77
C SER A 101 -17.12 13.24 18.99
N SER A 102 -17.73 13.26 20.16
CA SER A 102 -17.06 13.67 21.39
C SER A 102 -16.07 12.62 21.92
N GLU A 103 -16.30 11.34 21.63
CA GLU A 103 -15.53 10.22 22.16
C GLU A 103 -14.12 10.17 21.57
N SER A 104 -13.96 10.56 20.34
CA SER A 104 -12.75 10.40 19.55
C SER A 104 -11.77 11.56 19.68
N LYS A 105 -12.18 12.69 20.23
CA LYS A 105 -11.29 13.85 20.52
C LYS A 105 -10.16 13.52 21.49
N LYS A 106 -10.28 12.38 22.19
CA LYS A 106 -9.24 11.85 23.09
C LYS A 106 -8.03 11.28 22.34
N PHE A 107 -8.20 10.91 21.08
CA PHE A 107 -7.13 10.42 20.23
C PHE A 107 -6.48 11.59 19.50
N ASN A 108 -5.30 11.98 19.91
CA ASN A 108 -4.50 12.97 19.19
C ASN A 108 -3.93 12.27 17.92
N LEU A 109 -4.75 12.20 16.85
CA LEU A 109 -4.35 11.60 15.57
C LEU A 109 -3.87 12.68 14.63
N GLU A 110 -2.84 12.37 13.86
CA GLU A 110 -2.46 13.15 12.70
C GLU A 110 -3.47 12.94 11.57
N ILE A 111 -3.96 14.04 11.01
CA ILE A 111 -4.97 14.03 9.96
C ILE A 111 -4.29 14.40 8.65
N PRO A 112 -4.16 13.47 7.68
CA PRO A 112 -3.46 13.68 6.43
C PRO A 112 -4.33 14.43 5.41
N CYS A 113 -4.95 15.54 5.85
CA CYS A 113 -5.86 16.33 5.05
C CYS A 113 -5.46 17.81 5.05
N VAL A 114 -5.61 18.47 3.92
CA VAL A 114 -5.43 19.93 3.80
C VAL A 114 -6.50 20.68 4.60
N MET A 115 -7.70 20.11 4.65
CA MET A 115 -8.83 20.61 5.42
C MET A 115 -9.52 19.45 6.13
N HIS A 116 -9.77 19.60 7.43
CA HIS A 116 -10.63 18.71 8.21
C HIS A 116 -11.58 19.58 9.03
N LYS A 117 -12.85 19.64 8.64
CA LYS A 117 -13.82 20.55 9.25
C LYS A 117 -15.20 19.93 9.42
N TYR A 118 -15.87 20.31 10.51
CA TYR A 118 -17.29 20.15 10.67
C TYR A 118 -18.04 21.01 9.65
N ILE A 119 -19.07 20.48 9.00
CA ILE A 119 -19.75 21.09 7.86
C ILE A 119 -20.24 22.52 8.16
N ASN A 120 -20.78 22.77 9.35
CA ASN A 120 -21.28 24.09 9.74
C ASN A 120 -20.17 25.15 9.89
N ASN A 121 -18.90 24.73 9.90
CA ASN A 121 -17.72 25.59 9.98
C ASN A 121 -17.03 25.78 8.63
N VAL A 122 -17.65 25.29 7.54
CA VAL A 122 -17.11 25.40 6.17
C VAL A 122 -17.79 26.56 5.45
N ASP A 123 -17.01 27.54 5.01
CA ASP A 123 -17.48 28.55 4.05
C ASP A 123 -17.45 27.93 2.64
N ILE A 124 -18.64 27.75 2.06
CA ILE A 124 -18.78 27.14 0.73
C ILE A 124 -18.11 27.99 -0.37
N ASN A 125 -18.10 29.32 -0.23
CA ASN A 125 -17.44 30.21 -1.19
C ASN A 125 -15.92 30.06 -1.14
N GLU A 126 -15.36 29.89 0.06
CA GLU A 126 -13.93 29.59 0.21
C GLU A 126 -13.60 28.20 -0.34
N LEU A 127 -14.42 27.17 -0.05
CA LEU A 127 -14.21 25.82 -0.56
C LEU A 127 -14.27 25.78 -2.09
N SER A 128 -15.19 26.51 -2.70
CA SER A 128 -15.39 26.54 -4.16
C SER A 128 -14.13 26.97 -4.93
N LYS A 129 -13.25 27.78 -4.33
CA LYS A 129 -11.98 28.21 -4.93
C LYS A 129 -11.00 27.06 -5.18
N TYR A 130 -11.15 25.96 -4.47
CA TYR A 130 -10.31 24.76 -4.63
C TYR A 130 -10.89 23.73 -5.61
N VAL A 131 -12.17 23.86 -5.97
CA VAL A 131 -12.88 22.87 -6.81
C VAL A 131 -12.52 23.06 -8.29
N LYS A 132 -12.20 21.96 -8.97
CA LYS A 132 -11.84 21.91 -10.40
C LYS A 132 -12.58 20.78 -11.10
N GLU A 133 -12.72 20.88 -12.42
CA GLU A 133 -13.44 19.90 -13.27
C GLU A 133 -12.96 18.45 -13.09
N ASN A 134 -11.68 18.22 -12.80
CA ASN A 134 -11.12 16.86 -12.64
C ASN A 134 -11.06 16.37 -11.20
N ASP A 135 -11.56 17.13 -10.25
CA ASP A 135 -11.60 16.72 -8.85
C ASP A 135 -12.68 15.67 -8.62
N ILE A 136 -12.56 14.96 -7.51
CA ILE A 136 -13.51 13.92 -7.10
C ILE A 136 -14.12 14.33 -5.76
N ALA A 137 -15.46 14.34 -5.67
CA ALA A 137 -16.19 14.50 -4.43
C ALA A 137 -16.90 13.20 -4.07
N ILE A 138 -16.66 12.67 -2.89
CA ILE A 138 -17.23 11.43 -2.37
C ILE A 138 -18.21 11.79 -1.25
N PHE A 139 -19.47 11.39 -1.40
CA PHE A 139 -20.55 11.59 -0.42
C PHE A 139 -20.98 10.24 0.15
N GLU A 140 -20.92 10.07 1.47
CA GLU A 140 -21.27 8.80 2.14
C GLU A 140 -22.73 8.69 2.56
N ALA A 141 -23.47 9.80 2.57
CA ALA A 141 -24.83 9.83 3.08
C ALA A 141 -25.70 10.84 2.33
N PRO A 142 -27.02 10.58 2.21
CA PRO A 142 -28.00 11.54 1.67
C PRO A 142 -28.42 12.55 2.75
N TYR A 143 -27.46 13.31 3.29
CA TYR A 143 -27.66 14.28 4.35
C TYR A 143 -28.01 15.66 3.77
N VAL A 144 -29.09 16.28 4.27
CA VAL A 144 -29.56 17.56 3.76
C VAL A 144 -28.49 18.66 3.73
N GLY A 145 -27.60 18.69 4.72
CA GLY A 145 -26.48 19.64 4.78
C GLY A 145 -25.46 19.47 3.64
N PHE A 146 -25.48 18.40 2.87
CA PHE A 146 -24.60 18.20 1.71
C PHE A 146 -25.17 18.77 0.41
N LYS A 147 -26.43 19.17 0.36
CA LYS A 147 -27.15 19.54 -0.86
C LYS A 147 -26.45 20.64 -1.66
N GLU A 148 -26.12 21.76 -1.02
CA GLU A 148 -25.45 22.90 -1.67
C GLU A 148 -24.06 22.51 -2.20
N TYR A 149 -23.34 21.62 -1.51
CA TYR A 149 -22.03 21.11 -1.95
C TYR A 149 -22.18 20.20 -3.17
N ILE A 150 -23.19 19.33 -3.21
CA ILE A 150 -23.46 18.46 -4.38
C ILE A 150 -23.73 19.34 -5.62
N GLU A 151 -24.57 20.37 -5.49
CA GLU A 151 -24.85 21.33 -6.55
C GLU A 151 -23.58 22.09 -7.00
N MET A 152 -22.74 22.52 -6.06
CA MET A 152 -21.45 23.18 -6.35
C MET A 152 -20.53 22.30 -7.19
N PHE A 153 -20.35 21.02 -6.81
CA PHE A 153 -19.50 20.09 -7.56
C PHE A 153 -20.09 19.74 -8.93
N ALA A 154 -21.41 19.58 -9.03
CA ALA A 154 -22.11 19.34 -10.29
C ALA A 154 -21.91 20.52 -11.26
N ASN A 155 -22.06 21.76 -10.78
CA ASN A 155 -21.84 22.99 -11.56
C ASN A 155 -20.38 23.13 -12.01
N ALA A 156 -19.42 22.72 -11.19
CA ALA A 156 -17.99 22.71 -11.52
C ALA A 156 -17.61 21.56 -12.47
N LYS A 157 -18.55 20.65 -12.83
CA LYS A 157 -18.31 19.45 -13.62
C LYS A 157 -17.27 18.51 -12.99
N ALA A 158 -17.12 18.55 -11.68
CA ALA A 158 -16.31 17.61 -10.93
C ALA A 158 -16.99 16.23 -10.87
N SER A 159 -16.21 15.20 -10.63
CA SER A 159 -16.72 13.83 -10.53
C SER A 159 -17.35 13.61 -9.15
N ILE A 160 -18.65 13.33 -9.11
CA ILE A 160 -19.36 13.01 -7.87
C ILE A 160 -19.47 11.50 -7.72
N VAL A 161 -19.08 10.97 -6.56
CA VAL A 161 -19.26 9.59 -6.14
C VAL A 161 -20.24 9.55 -4.98
N TYR A 162 -21.31 8.80 -5.10
CA TYR A 162 -22.16 8.48 -3.97
C TYR A 162 -21.84 7.07 -3.47
N GLU A 163 -21.33 6.96 -2.25
CA GLU A 163 -21.09 5.71 -1.55
C GLU A 163 -22.21 5.41 -0.57
N ASN A 164 -23.08 4.46 -0.89
CA ASN A 164 -24.09 3.98 0.04
C ASN A 164 -23.45 2.98 1.01
N ILE A 165 -23.11 3.46 2.21
CA ILE A 165 -22.33 2.70 3.22
C ILE A 165 -23.22 2.07 4.28
N ASP A 166 -24.48 2.48 4.37
CA ASP A 166 -25.43 1.98 5.36
C ASP A 166 -26.89 2.05 4.84
N ASN A 167 -27.81 1.39 5.53
CA ASN A 167 -29.23 1.52 5.26
C ASN A 167 -29.80 2.79 5.91
N TRP A 168 -29.65 3.93 5.23
CA TRP A 168 -30.05 5.24 5.74
C TRP A 168 -31.58 5.39 5.95
N GLU A 169 -32.44 4.57 5.32
CA GLU A 169 -33.88 4.52 5.59
C GLU A 169 -34.22 3.80 6.90
N SER A 170 -33.25 3.14 7.55
CA SER A 170 -33.45 2.51 8.86
C SER A 170 -33.44 3.52 10.00
N HIS A 171 -33.77 3.06 11.21
CA HIS A 171 -33.71 3.90 12.42
C HIS A 171 -32.32 4.52 12.68
N LEU A 172 -31.24 3.95 12.15
CA LEU A 172 -29.90 4.53 12.21
C LEU A 172 -29.76 5.82 11.39
N GLY A 173 -30.56 5.96 10.34
CA GLY A 173 -30.55 7.11 9.45
C GLY A 173 -31.52 8.24 9.80
N ASN A 174 -32.26 8.19 10.92
CA ASN A 174 -33.33 9.14 11.25
C ASN A 174 -32.97 10.64 11.18
N ASN A 175 -31.69 11.00 11.40
CA ASN A 175 -31.20 12.37 11.31
C ASN A 175 -30.27 12.59 10.08
N VAL A 176 -30.15 11.62 9.22
CA VAL A 176 -29.20 11.60 8.08
C VAL A 176 -29.97 11.56 6.76
N PHE A 177 -30.98 10.70 6.67
CA PHE A 177 -31.69 10.44 5.43
C PHE A 177 -32.59 11.62 5.03
N ASP A 178 -32.30 12.18 3.85
CA ASP A 178 -33.16 13.15 3.16
C ASP A 178 -33.44 12.68 1.72
N ALA A 179 -34.71 12.48 1.39
CA ALA A 179 -35.11 11.90 0.12
C ALA A 179 -34.78 12.79 -1.08
N ASP A 180 -34.84 14.10 -0.93
CA ASP A 180 -34.53 15.05 -2.00
C ASP A 180 -33.02 15.08 -2.25
N THR A 181 -32.20 15.03 -1.19
CA THR A 181 -30.77 14.93 -1.31
C THR A 181 -30.34 13.58 -1.91
N LEU A 182 -30.99 12.48 -1.53
CA LEU A 182 -30.78 11.18 -2.18
C LEU A 182 -31.04 11.26 -3.68
N LYS A 183 -32.19 11.82 -4.08
CA LYS A 183 -32.54 11.99 -5.50
C LYS A 183 -31.48 12.82 -6.23
N LEU A 184 -31.05 13.94 -5.64
CA LEU A 184 -30.01 14.80 -6.20
C LEU A 184 -28.67 14.04 -6.36
N LEU A 185 -28.25 13.22 -5.37
CA LEU A 185 -27.08 12.36 -5.47
C LEU A 185 -27.21 11.35 -6.60
N LEU A 186 -28.35 10.67 -6.71
CA LEU A 186 -28.59 9.70 -7.78
C LEU A 186 -28.54 10.34 -9.18
N GLU A 187 -29.05 11.56 -9.34
CA GLU A 187 -29.02 12.32 -10.60
C GLU A 187 -27.58 12.81 -10.92
N SER A 188 -26.90 13.39 -9.94
CA SER A 188 -25.62 14.08 -10.14
C SER A 188 -24.41 13.15 -10.13
N ALA A 189 -24.48 11.97 -9.46
CA ALA A 189 -23.34 11.10 -9.30
C ALA A 189 -22.83 10.55 -10.63
N SER A 190 -21.51 10.68 -10.83
CA SER A 190 -20.76 10.02 -11.89
C SER A 190 -20.53 8.53 -11.61
N LEU A 191 -20.53 8.14 -10.33
CA LEU A 191 -20.36 6.75 -9.89
C LEU A 191 -21.22 6.50 -8.65
N LEU A 192 -21.95 5.39 -8.64
CA LEU A 192 -22.70 4.88 -7.50
C LEU A 192 -22.03 3.63 -6.96
N THR A 193 -21.83 3.55 -5.64
CA THR A 193 -21.23 2.38 -5.00
C THR A 193 -22.03 1.94 -3.78
N GLY A 194 -22.05 0.63 -3.50
CA GLY A 194 -22.61 0.06 -2.28
C GLY A 194 -21.58 -0.81 -1.59
N THR A 195 -21.45 -0.68 -0.27
CA THR A 195 -20.42 -1.42 0.51
C THR A 195 -20.82 -2.86 0.82
N ALA A 196 -22.10 -3.20 0.71
CA ALA A 196 -22.64 -4.55 0.83
C ALA A 196 -23.56 -4.86 -0.36
N LEU A 197 -23.70 -6.13 -0.73
CA LEU A 197 -24.59 -6.52 -1.83
C LEU A 197 -26.04 -6.04 -1.64
N PRO A 198 -26.65 -6.12 -0.44
CA PRO A 198 -27.98 -5.57 -0.22
C PRO A 198 -28.08 -4.04 -0.40
N LEU A 199 -26.98 -3.30 -0.18
CA LEU A 199 -26.93 -1.85 -0.44
C LEU A 199 -26.83 -1.55 -1.94
N VAL A 200 -26.18 -2.42 -2.71
CA VAL A 200 -26.20 -2.34 -4.20
C VAL A 200 -27.62 -2.56 -4.73
N ASP A 201 -28.32 -3.56 -4.21
CA ASP A 201 -29.72 -3.81 -4.57
C ASP A 201 -30.63 -2.63 -4.18
N GLN A 202 -30.39 -2.04 -3.01
CA GLN A 202 -31.13 -0.86 -2.55
C GLN A 202 -30.91 0.33 -3.48
N LEU A 203 -29.68 0.58 -3.95
CA LEU A 203 -29.40 1.64 -4.93
C LEU A 203 -30.09 1.40 -6.26
N ASN A 204 -30.14 0.16 -6.76
CA ASN A 204 -30.88 -0.18 -7.96
C ASN A 204 -32.38 0.10 -7.78
N ASN A 205 -32.96 -0.26 -6.62
CA ASN A 205 -34.36 0.04 -6.28
C ASN A 205 -34.63 1.56 -6.22
N TYR A 206 -33.68 2.36 -5.72
CA TYR A 206 -33.81 3.82 -5.71
C TYR A 206 -33.77 4.40 -7.12
N ILE A 207 -32.88 3.93 -8.01
CA ILE A 207 -32.81 4.32 -9.42
C ILE A 207 -34.19 4.10 -10.10
N GLU A 208 -34.83 2.95 -9.87
CA GLU A 208 -36.15 2.64 -10.38
C GLU A 208 -37.24 3.51 -9.73
N ARG A 209 -37.26 3.64 -8.40
CA ARG A 209 -38.25 4.43 -7.63
C ARG A 209 -38.29 5.89 -8.07
N TYR A 210 -37.14 6.51 -8.30
CA TYR A 210 -37.03 7.91 -8.69
C TYR A 210 -36.97 8.13 -10.20
N ASN A 211 -37.15 7.08 -11.01
CA ASN A 211 -37.09 7.12 -12.47
C ASN A 211 -35.80 7.79 -13.00
N ILE A 212 -34.67 7.45 -12.40
CA ILE A 212 -33.35 7.95 -12.80
C ILE A 212 -32.85 7.15 -14.01
N GLU A 213 -32.19 7.82 -14.95
CA GLU A 213 -31.49 7.11 -16.05
C GLU A 213 -30.59 6.00 -15.48
N LYS A 214 -30.67 4.80 -16.05
CA LYS A 214 -29.98 3.62 -15.54
C LYS A 214 -28.47 3.84 -15.44
N LYS A 215 -27.96 3.84 -14.21
CA LYS A 215 -26.54 3.93 -13.88
C LYS A 215 -26.01 2.59 -13.39
N GLN A 216 -24.74 2.29 -13.66
CA GLN A 216 -24.08 1.12 -13.07
C GLN A 216 -23.80 1.40 -11.60
N VAL A 217 -24.23 0.49 -10.74
CA VAL A 217 -23.87 0.47 -9.31
C VAL A 217 -22.71 -0.50 -9.11
N LEU A 218 -21.64 -0.03 -8.52
CA LEU A 218 -20.45 -0.84 -8.22
C LEU A 218 -20.55 -1.38 -6.80
N TYR A 219 -20.40 -2.70 -6.63
CA TYR A 219 -20.11 -3.28 -5.33
C TYR A 219 -18.69 -2.92 -4.91
N LEU A 220 -18.54 -2.18 -3.82
CA LEU A 220 -17.26 -1.67 -3.31
C LEU A 220 -17.17 -1.93 -1.80
N ALA A 221 -16.93 -3.18 -1.42
CA ALA A 221 -16.83 -3.61 -0.02
C ALA A 221 -15.81 -2.79 0.79
N ASN A 222 -15.86 -2.91 2.11
CA ASN A 222 -14.79 -2.43 2.98
C ASN A 222 -13.45 -3.10 2.66
N ALA A 223 -12.38 -2.67 3.31
CA ALA A 223 -11.03 -3.14 3.05
C ALA A 223 -10.18 -3.08 4.33
N VAL A 224 -8.93 -3.49 4.24
CA VAL A 224 -7.95 -3.41 5.32
C VAL A 224 -6.80 -2.46 4.98
N ASP A 225 -6.26 -1.81 6.00
CA ASP A 225 -4.92 -1.21 5.96
C ASP A 225 -3.91 -2.34 6.19
N ASP A 226 -3.46 -2.97 5.10
CA ASP A 226 -2.58 -4.15 5.13
C ASP A 226 -1.13 -3.83 5.52
N GLU A 227 -0.77 -2.54 5.58
CA GLU A 227 0.48 -2.09 6.18
C GLU A 227 0.38 -2.11 7.71
N LEU A 228 -0.75 -1.67 8.25
CA LEU A 228 -0.99 -1.65 9.69
C LEU A 228 -1.29 -3.05 10.24
N PHE A 229 -2.22 -3.78 9.59
CA PHE A 229 -2.61 -5.13 9.97
C PHE A 229 -1.75 -6.17 9.25
N ASN A 230 -0.51 -6.31 9.68
CA ASN A 230 0.49 -7.17 9.05
C ASN A 230 0.91 -8.31 9.98
N HIS A 231 0.43 -9.52 9.70
CA HIS A 231 0.71 -10.72 10.51
C HIS A 231 2.21 -11.11 10.57
N ASN A 232 3.05 -10.58 9.68
CA ASN A 232 4.49 -10.84 9.68
C ASN A 232 5.27 -9.91 10.63
N GLN A 233 4.63 -8.88 11.18
CA GLN A 233 5.26 -8.00 12.17
C GLN A 233 5.26 -8.65 13.55
N ASN A 234 6.30 -8.37 14.33
CA ASN A 234 6.37 -8.72 15.73
C ASN A 234 5.72 -7.60 16.55
N TYR A 235 4.70 -7.94 17.29
CA TYR A 235 4.00 -7.02 18.20
C TYR A 235 4.35 -7.34 19.64
N GLU A 236 4.45 -6.32 20.48
CA GLU A 236 4.52 -6.50 21.95
C GLU A 236 3.14 -6.86 22.50
N LYS A 237 3.09 -7.79 23.46
CA LYS A 237 1.82 -8.16 24.10
C LYS A 237 1.25 -6.98 24.86
N PRO A 238 -0.01 -6.56 24.58
CA PRO A 238 -0.68 -5.52 25.36
C PRO A 238 -0.79 -5.90 26.84
N LYS A 239 -0.47 -4.97 27.73
CA LYS A 239 -0.41 -5.24 29.17
C LYS A 239 -1.76 -5.58 29.80
N ASP A 240 -2.84 -5.09 29.21
CA ASP A 240 -4.21 -5.27 29.67
C ASP A 240 -4.96 -6.40 28.92
N LEU A 241 -4.30 -7.09 27.99
CA LEU A 241 -4.88 -8.27 27.32
C LEU A 241 -4.84 -9.47 28.29
N ILE A 242 -6.00 -10.03 28.58
CA ILE A 242 -6.13 -11.21 29.42
C ILE A 242 -6.16 -12.45 28.53
N THR A 243 -5.31 -13.43 28.84
CA THR A 243 -5.20 -14.68 28.09
C THR A 243 -5.66 -15.86 28.90
N GLY A 244 -6.35 -16.82 28.28
CA GLY A 244 -6.77 -18.12 28.85
C GLY A 244 -6.31 -19.25 27.93
N ASP A 245 -6.91 -20.45 28.08
CA ASP A 245 -6.62 -21.60 27.22
C ASP A 245 -6.90 -21.31 25.75
N LYS A 246 -7.95 -20.54 25.47
CA LYS A 246 -8.20 -19.86 24.21
C LYS A 246 -8.57 -18.40 24.49
N THR A 247 -7.96 -17.51 23.76
CA THR A 247 -8.19 -16.08 23.87
C THR A 247 -9.02 -15.59 22.69
N LEU A 248 -10.23 -15.13 22.96
CA LEU A 248 -11.15 -14.57 21.98
C LEU A 248 -11.14 -13.05 22.05
N ILE A 249 -11.29 -12.38 20.91
CA ILE A 249 -11.29 -10.91 20.83
C ILE A 249 -12.42 -10.39 19.93
N TYR A 250 -12.99 -9.28 20.35
CA TYR A 250 -13.83 -8.40 19.53
C TYR A 250 -13.41 -6.96 19.77
N TYR A 251 -13.44 -6.14 18.72
CA TYR A 251 -13.34 -4.69 18.86
C TYR A 251 -14.36 -3.96 17.97
N GLY A 252 -14.86 -2.84 18.47
CA GLY A 252 -15.86 -2.00 17.82
C GLY A 252 -16.96 -1.55 18.78
N SER A 253 -18.06 -1.07 18.25
CA SER A 253 -19.19 -0.62 19.06
C SER A 253 -19.78 -1.76 19.87
N LEU A 254 -19.89 -1.52 21.18
CA LEU A 254 -20.50 -2.42 22.14
C LEU A 254 -21.91 -1.99 22.55
N TRP A 255 -22.33 -0.82 22.09
CA TRP A 255 -23.69 -0.28 22.25
C TRP A 255 -24.52 -0.62 21.00
N GLY A 256 -25.83 -0.67 21.19
CA GLY A 256 -26.78 -0.98 20.10
C GLY A 256 -27.32 -2.40 20.15
N ASP A 257 -28.52 -2.53 19.57
CA ASP A 257 -29.28 -3.79 19.62
C ASP A 257 -28.72 -4.89 18.71
N TRP A 258 -27.77 -4.55 17.81
CA TRP A 258 -27.17 -5.49 16.85
C TRP A 258 -26.14 -6.42 17.46
N PHE A 259 -25.59 -6.12 18.68
CA PHE A 259 -24.61 -6.99 19.34
C PHE A 259 -25.34 -8.09 20.13
N ASP A 260 -24.99 -9.34 19.89
CA ASP A 260 -25.63 -10.50 20.51
C ASP A 260 -24.92 -10.88 21.84
N TRP A 261 -25.35 -10.22 22.91
CA TRP A 261 -24.83 -10.45 24.26
C TRP A 261 -25.13 -11.85 24.78
N ASP A 262 -26.31 -12.42 24.44
CA ASP A 262 -26.71 -13.76 24.90
C ASP A 262 -25.79 -14.82 24.32
N LEU A 263 -25.38 -14.63 23.05
CA LEU A 263 -24.43 -15.52 22.39
C LEU A 263 -23.04 -15.42 23.02
N VAL A 264 -22.54 -14.20 23.29
CA VAL A 264 -21.21 -13.98 23.90
C VAL A 264 -21.17 -14.51 25.34
N TYR A 265 -22.18 -14.17 26.16
CA TYR A 265 -22.24 -14.60 27.57
C TYR A 265 -22.51 -16.09 27.69
N GLY A 266 -23.36 -16.64 26.82
CA GLY A 266 -23.59 -18.07 26.75
C GLY A 266 -22.31 -18.88 26.43
N LEU A 267 -21.52 -18.36 25.46
CA LEU A 267 -20.24 -18.99 25.11
C LEU A 267 -19.25 -18.92 26.28
N ALA A 268 -19.16 -17.77 26.96
CA ALA A 268 -18.29 -17.57 28.11
C ALA A 268 -18.66 -18.50 29.28
N ASN A 269 -19.95 -18.59 29.61
CA ASN A 269 -20.43 -19.47 30.69
C ASN A 269 -20.20 -20.96 30.43
N ASN A 270 -20.30 -21.40 29.17
CA ASN A 270 -20.03 -22.76 28.77
C ASN A 270 -18.54 -23.12 28.76
N ASN A 271 -17.64 -22.15 28.79
CA ASN A 271 -16.19 -22.34 28.64
C ASN A 271 -15.45 -21.46 29.67
N PRO A 272 -15.39 -21.84 30.95
CA PRO A 272 -14.77 -20.98 31.99
C PRO A 272 -13.25 -20.76 31.78
N ASP A 273 -12.58 -21.68 31.08
CA ASP A 273 -11.12 -21.61 30.86
C ASP A 273 -10.72 -20.71 29.66
N ILE A 274 -11.69 -20.26 28.84
CA ILE A 274 -11.41 -19.27 27.77
C ILE A 274 -11.50 -17.85 28.31
N THR A 275 -10.88 -16.90 27.60
CA THR A 275 -11.07 -15.46 27.84
C THR A 275 -11.70 -14.78 26.63
N ILE A 276 -12.64 -13.87 26.87
CA ILE A 276 -13.26 -13.04 25.83
C ILE A 276 -12.93 -11.58 26.15
N ASN A 277 -12.10 -10.99 25.31
CA ASN A 277 -11.68 -9.58 25.42
C ASN A 277 -12.51 -8.72 24.47
N LEU A 278 -13.19 -7.72 25.02
CA LEU A 278 -14.07 -6.80 24.29
C LEU A 278 -13.47 -5.38 24.33
N ILE A 279 -13.06 -4.89 23.17
CA ILE A 279 -12.51 -3.54 22.98
C ILE A 279 -13.60 -2.65 22.41
N GLY A 280 -13.93 -1.56 23.10
CA GLY A 280 -14.98 -0.62 22.70
C GLY A 280 -15.50 0.15 23.90
N ASP A 281 -16.42 1.08 23.65
CA ASP A 281 -17.10 1.78 24.72
C ASP A 281 -18.17 0.89 25.37
N ALA A 282 -17.95 0.58 26.64
CA ALA A 282 -18.86 -0.19 27.49
C ALA A 282 -19.44 0.65 28.63
N SER A 283 -19.38 1.98 28.55
CA SER A 283 -19.81 2.90 29.62
C SER A 283 -21.32 2.84 29.88
N SER A 284 -22.10 2.61 28.83
CA SER A 284 -23.59 2.52 28.91
C SER A 284 -24.09 1.11 29.25
N LEU A 285 -23.23 0.10 29.33
CA LEU A 285 -23.65 -1.29 29.53
C LEU A 285 -23.88 -1.60 31.01
N ASN A 286 -24.96 -2.33 31.27
CA ASN A 286 -25.18 -2.94 32.58
C ASN A 286 -24.28 -4.19 32.72
N LYS A 287 -23.31 -4.13 33.63
CA LYS A 287 -22.28 -5.18 33.82
C LYS A 287 -22.60 -6.17 34.94
N THR A 288 -23.78 -6.10 35.55
CA THR A 288 -24.13 -6.89 36.76
C THR A 288 -24.16 -8.41 36.51
N ASN A 289 -24.48 -8.84 35.28
CA ASN A 289 -24.58 -10.25 34.90
C ASN A 289 -23.46 -10.72 33.97
N LYS A 290 -22.34 -9.98 33.96
CA LYS A 290 -21.19 -10.32 33.12
C LYS A 290 -20.47 -11.58 33.64
N PRO A 291 -20.19 -12.59 32.79
CA PRO A 291 -19.34 -13.73 33.14
C PRO A 291 -17.92 -13.26 33.54
N ASP A 292 -17.28 -13.97 34.48
CA ASP A 292 -15.97 -13.58 35.02
C ASP A 292 -14.85 -13.59 33.98
N ASN A 293 -14.95 -14.45 32.96
CA ASN A 293 -14.00 -14.59 31.87
C ASN A 293 -14.27 -13.67 30.67
N VAL A 294 -15.16 -12.68 30.80
CA VAL A 294 -15.37 -11.60 29.82
C VAL A 294 -14.75 -10.31 30.33
N TYR A 295 -13.89 -9.69 29.55
CA TYR A 295 -13.12 -8.49 29.93
C TYR A 295 -13.40 -7.31 28.98
N PHE A 296 -13.69 -6.14 29.55
CA PHE A 296 -13.85 -4.89 28.81
C PHE A 296 -12.56 -4.09 28.88
N LEU A 297 -11.88 -3.94 27.75
CA LEU A 297 -10.58 -3.26 27.68
C LEU A 297 -10.67 -1.77 27.32
N GLY A 298 -11.90 -1.23 27.20
CA GLY A 298 -12.12 0.15 26.77
C GLY A 298 -11.79 0.39 25.30
N ILE A 299 -11.84 1.66 24.88
CA ILE A 299 -11.54 2.06 23.50
C ILE A 299 -10.02 2.06 23.29
N LYS A 300 -9.57 1.58 22.13
CA LYS A 300 -8.16 1.58 21.71
C LYS A 300 -8.01 2.32 20.39
N LYS A 301 -6.82 2.89 20.15
CA LYS A 301 -6.48 3.43 18.81
C LYS A 301 -6.37 2.29 17.81
N GLN A 302 -6.72 2.56 16.56
CA GLN A 302 -6.61 1.54 15.49
C GLN A 302 -5.18 0.96 15.40
N VAL A 303 -4.15 1.79 15.58
CA VAL A 303 -2.74 1.37 15.55
C VAL A 303 -2.35 0.36 16.65
N GLU A 304 -3.13 0.25 17.71
CA GLU A 304 -2.90 -0.70 18.81
C GLU A 304 -3.53 -2.07 18.52
N LEU A 305 -4.59 -2.12 17.69
CA LEU A 305 -5.42 -3.32 17.48
C LEU A 305 -4.66 -4.53 16.92
N PRO A 306 -3.66 -4.38 16.01
CA PRO A 306 -2.88 -5.51 15.53
C PRO A 306 -2.16 -6.26 16.65
N ALA A 307 -1.68 -5.57 17.69
CA ALA A 307 -1.04 -6.21 18.83
C ALA A 307 -2.02 -7.10 19.61
N TYR A 308 -3.25 -6.62 19.85
CA TYR A 308 -4.28 -7.43 20.51
C TYR A 308 -4.66 -8.65 19.68
N LEU A 309 -4.82 -8.47 18.35
CA LEU A 309 -5.10 -9.60 17.46
C LEU A 309 -3.95 -10.61 17.44
N SER A 310 -2.70 -10.15 17.43
CA SER A 310 -1.53 -11.02 17.38
C SER A 310 -1.54 -12.05 18.51
N TYR A 311 -1.94 -11.65 19.72
CA TYR A 311 -1.98 -12.49 20.92
C TYR A 311 -3.37 -13.08 21.22
N SER A 312 -4.29 -13.08 20.27
CA SER A 312 -5.59 -13.74 20.36
C SER A 312 -5.66 -14.93 19.41
N ASP A 313 -6.35 -16.00 19.82
CA ASP A 313 -6.53 -17.23 19.02
C ASP A 313 -7.67 -17.07 18.02
N TYR A 314 -8.75 -16.45 18.46
CA TYR A 314 -9.96 -16.24 17.68
C TYR A 314 -10.40 -14.78 17.71
N ALA A 315 -10.87 -14.31 16.57
CA ALA A 315 -11.66 -13.08 16.51
C ALA A 315 -13.14 -13.45 16.40
N ILE A 316 -14.02 -12.69 17.05
CA ILE A 316 -15.47 -12.96 17.04
C ILE A 316 -16.26 -11.80 16.45
N LEU A 317 -17.38 -12.11 15.80
CA LEU A 317 -18.34 -11.15 15.25
C LEU A 317 -19.77 -11.56 15.63
N PRO A 318 -20.21 -11.28 16.87
CA PRO A 318 -21.48 -11.70 17.40
C PRO A 318 -22.60 -10.69 17.08
N PHE A 319 -22.97 -10.58 15.81
CA PHE A 319 -24.03 -9.69 15.40
C PHE A 319 -25.37 -10.41 15.28
N LYS A 320 -26.45 -9.75 15.66
CA LYS A 320 -27.80 -10.25 15.38
C LYS A 320 -28.09 -10.16 13.89
N VAL A 321 -28.69 -11.20 13.34
CA VAL A 321 -29.14 -11.22 11.94
C VAL A 321 -30.53 -10.57 11.87
N ASP A 322 -30.57 -9.26 11.98
CA ASP A 322 -31.77 -8.45 11.90
C ASP A 322 -31.76 -7.52 10.69
N MET A 323 -32.66 -6.55 10.70
CA MET A 323 -32.74 -5.54 9.63
C MET A 323 -31.47 -4.70 9.47
N VAL A 324 -30.67 -4.52 10.52
CA VAL A 324 -29.38 -3.81 10.48
C VAL A 324 -28.29 -4.73 9.97
N GLY A 325 -28.15 -5.92 10.58
CA GLY A 325 -27.11 -6.90 10.21
C GLY A 325 -27.13 -7.33 8.74
N LYS A 326 -28.31 -7.31 8.11
CA LYS A 326 -28.45 -7.63 6.68
C LYS A 326 -27.68 -6.69 5.75
N TYR A 327 -27.51 -5.41 6.12
CA TYR A 327 -26.90 -4.37 5.27
C TYR A 327 -25.46 -4.04 5.67
N VAL A 328 -24.91 -4.70 6.69
CA VAL A 328 -23.57 -4.39 7.21
C VAL A 328 -22.49 -5.16 6.46
N SER A 329 -21.48 -4.43 6.01
CA SER A 329 -20.17 -4.98 5.61
C SER A 329 -19.16 -4.68 6.74
N PRO A 330 -18.88 -5.63 7.67
CA PRO A 330 -18.08 -5.34 8.85
C PRO A 330 -16.62 -5.08 8.48
N LEU A 331 -16.11 -3.88 8.69
CA LEU A 331 -14.75 -3.48 8.38
C LEU A 331 -13.71 -4.38 9.07
N LYS A 332 -13.93 -4.68 10.34
CA LYS A 332 -13.02 -5.47 11.19
C LYS A 332 -12.75 -6.90 10.67
N ILE A 333 -13.63 -7.47 9.86
CA ILE A 333 -13.42 -8.81 9.31
C ILE A 333 -12.24 -8.86 8.33
N PHE A 334 -12.02 -7.78 7.59
CA PHE A 334 -10.87 -7.65 6.70
C PHE A 334 -9.57 -7.57 7.51
N GLU A 335 -9.59 -6.87 8.65
CA GLU A 335 -8.48 -6.77 9.59
C GLU A 335 -8.17 -8.12 10.25
N TYR A 336 -9.21 -8.87 10.67
CA TYR A 336 -9.07 -10.20 11.24
C TYR A 336 -8.43 -11.19 10.24
N ILE A 337 -8.86 -11.15 8.98
CA ILE A 337 -8.30 -11.99 7.92
C ILE A 337 -6.85 -11.62 7.63
N ALA A 338 -6.51 -10.33 7.57
CA ALA A 338 -5.15 -9.86 7.35
C ALA A 338 -4.19 -10.32 8.46
N MET A 339 -4.67 -10.34 9.71
CA MET A 339 -3.94 -10.89 10.86
C MET A 339 -4.04 -12.42 10.97
N GLN A 340 -4.58 -13.10 9.95
CA GLN A 340 -4.70 -14.55 9.86
C GLN A 340 -5.41 -15.20 11.07
N LYS A 341 -6.44 -14.56 11.60
CA LYS A 341 -7.21 -15.08 12.71
C LYS A 341 -8.25 -16.12 12.27
N LYS A 342 -8.54 -17.06 13.16
CA LYS A 342 -9.76 -17.87 13.07
C LYS A 342 -10.93 -16.99 13.49
N ILE A 343 -11.97 -16.92 12.66
CA ILE A 343 -13.06 -15.97 12.87
C ILE A 343 -14.36 -16.75 13.11
N ILE A 344 -14.99 -16.51 14.25
CA ILE A 344 -16.33 -17.02 14.53
C ILE A 344 -17.31 -15.86 14.39
N ALA A 345 -18.26 -15.98 13.49
CA ALA A 345 -19.22 -14.92 13.21
C ALA A 345 -20.64 -15.44 13.07
N THR A 346 -21.60 -14.57 13.27
CA THR A 346 -22.97 -14.80 12.82
C THR A 346 -23.02 -14.83 11.30
N SER A 347 -23.96 -15.58 10.73
CA SER A 347 -24.11 -15.75 9.28
C SER A 347 -24.69 -14.48 8.64
N LEU A 348 -23.86 -13.49 8.35
CA LEU A 348 -24.25 -12.28 7.62
C LEU A 348 -24.10 -12.51 6.11
N PRO A 349 -25.03 -12.00 5.26
CA PRO A 349 -25.02 -12.26 3.82
C PRO A 349 -23.73 -11.86 3.10
N ASP A 350 -23.14 -10.72 3.48
CA ASP A 350 -21.98 -10.11 2.78
C ASP A 350 -20.65 -10.84 3.03
N ILE A 351 -20.55 -11.62 4.10
CA ILE A 351 -19.27 -12.23 4.53
C ILE A 351 -19.15 -13.72 4.27
N VAL A 352 -20.19 -14.34 3.74
CA VAL A 352 -20.20 -15.80 3.47
C VAL A 352 -19.09 -16.16 2.46
N GLY A 353 -18.27 -17.14 2.82
CA GLY A 353 -17.18 -17.62 1.96
C GLY A 353 -15.84 -16.91 2.17
N TYR A 354 -15.74 -15.96 3.08
CA TYR A 354 -14.47 -15.34 3.44
C TYR A 354 -13.50 -16.36 4.08
N PRO A 355 -12.18 -16.21 3.88
CA PRO A 355 -11.21 -17.17 4.41
C PRO A 355 -11.18 -17.17 5.94
N ASN A 356 -10.97 -18.36 6.51
CA ASN A 356 -10.91 -18.61 7.95
C ASN A 356 -12.15 -18.18 8.75
N LEU A 357 -13.26 -17.94 8.06
CA LEU A 357 -14.53 -17.57 8.64
C LEU A 357 -15.42 -18.79 8.86
N TYR A 358 -15.86 -18.97 10.08
CA TYR A 358 -16.77 -20.02 10.51
C TYR A 358 -18.06 -19.38 11.01
N THR A 359 -19.18 -19.67 10.38
CA THR A 359 -20.45 -19.00 10.67
C THR A 359 -21.46 -19.88 11.41
N GLY A 360 -22.28 -19.24 12.22
CA GLY A 360 -23.39 -19.85 12.93
C GLY A 360 -24.25 -18.82 13.66
N THR A 361 -25.56 -19.12 13.81
CA THR A 361 -26.53 -18.25 14.47
C THR A 361 -26.93 -18.73 15.87
N THR A 362 -26.36 -19.84 16.34
CA THR A 362 -26.71 -20.46 17.63
C THR A 362 -25.48 -20.72 18.49
N LEU A 363 -25.65 -20.62 19.80
CA LEU A 363 -24.62 -20.94 20.79
C LEU A 363 -24.02 -22.35 20.57
N LYS A 364 -24.86 -23.34 20.30
CA LYS A 364 -24.43 -24.73 20.01
C LYS A 364 -23.48 -24.78 18.80
N ARG A 365 -23.77 -23.99 17.76
CA ARG A 365 -22.91 -23.93 16.56
C ARG A 365 -21.58 -23.28 16.85
N TRP A 366 -21.56 -22.19 17.62
CA TRP A 366 -20.34 -21.50 18.04
C TRP A 366 -19.48 -22.40 18.91
N GLN A 367 -20.09 -23.15 19.85
CA GLN A 367 -19.39 -24.16 20.65
C GLN A 367 -18.75 -25.22 19.75
N THR A 368 -19.50 -25.77 18.79
CA THR A 368 -18.96 -26.77 17.85
C THR A 368 -17.75 -26.22 17.05
N ILE A 369 -17.76 -24.92 16.67
CA ILE A 369 -16.64 -24.31 15.96
C ILE A 369 -15.43 -24.19 16.89
N LEU A 370 -15.63 -23.76 18.13
CA LEU A 370 -14.58 -23.62 19.12
C LEU A 370 -13.92 -24.96 19.51
N ASP A 371 -14.72 -26.04 19.58
CA ASP A 371 -14.26 -27.39 19.91
C ASP A 371 -13.46 -28.02 18.76
N ASN A 372 -13.82 -27.69 17.50
CA ASN A 372 -13.18 -28.23 16.31
C ASN A 372 -12.12 -27.24 15.79
N ASP A 373 -10.96 -27.21 16.42
CA ASP A 373 -9.87 -26.31 16.11
C ASP A 373 -9.28 -26.58 14.71
N LYS A 374 -9.64 -25.74 13.73
CA LYS A 374 -9.17 -25.87 12.36
C LYS A 374 -7.89 -25.06 12.13
N LEU A 375 -7.07 -25.54 11.19
CA LEU A 375 -5.89 -24.79 10.76
C LEU A 375 -6.27 -23.56 9.94
N VAL A 376 -5.47 -22.52 10.08
CA VAL A 376 -5.58 -21.28 9.28
C VAL A 376 -5.12 -21.53 7.86
N ASP A 377 -5.92 -21.15 6.85
CA ASP A 377 -5.52 -21.14 5.46
C ASP A 377 -4.81 -19.82 5.13
N THR A 378 -3.52 -19.77 5.48
CA THR A 378 -2.65 -18.60 5.28
C THR A 378 -2.63 -18.10 3.84
N LYS A 379 -2.60 -19.02 2.85
CA LYS A 379 -2.56 -18.64 1.43
C LYS A 379 -3.83 -17.92 0.99
N LYS A 380 -4.99 -18.40 1.42
CA LYS A 380 -6.26 -17.73 1.13
C LYS A 380 -6.38 -16.38 1.83
N CYS A 381 -5.92 -16.29 3.10
CA CYS A 381 -5.89 -15.01 3.81
C CYS A 381 -5.02 -13.98 3.12
N MET A 382 -3.80 -14.35 2.74
CA MET A 382 -2.88 -13.46 2.02
C MET A 382 -3.47 -12.99 0.69
N LYS A 383 -4.03 -13.92 -0.11
CA LYS A 383 -4.70 -13.55 -1.37
C LYS A 383 -5.86 -12.59 -1.13
N PHE A 384 -6.72 -12.89 -0.14
CA PHE A 384 -7.87 -12.04 0.19
C PHE A 384 -7.42 -10.65 0.63
N THR A 385 -6.41 -10.52 1.48
CA THR A 385 -5.84 -9.25 1.94
C THR A 385 -5.30 -8.43 0.79
N ASN A 386 -4.52 -9.05 -0.11
CA ASN A 386 -3.99 -8.37 -1.29
C ASN A 386 -5.09 -7.86 -2.23
N ASP A 387 -6.19 -8.61 -2.37
CA ASP A 387 -7.32 -8.21 -3.22
C ASP A 387 -8.23 -7.16 -2.55
N ASN A 388 -8.16 -7.00 -1.21
CA ASN A 388 -9.10 -6.21 -0.42
C ASN A 388 -8.42 -5.21 0.51
N ASN A 389 -7.45 -4.45 0.01
CA ASN A 389 -6.85 -3.32 0.70
C ASN A 389 -7.44 -1.97 0.23
N TRP A 390 -7.16 -0.89 0.96
CA TRP A 390 -7.72 0.43 0.66
C TRP A 390 -7.19 1.03 -0.64
N TYR A 391 -5.98 0.71 -1.06
CA TYR A 391 -5.47 1.12 -2.37
C TYR A 391 -6.34 0.58 -3.51
N ASN A 392 -6.70 -0.71 -3.43
CA ASN A 392 -7.55 -1.33 -4.42
C ASN A 392 -8.95 -0.68 -4.47
N ARG A 393 -9.48 -0.22 -3.33
CA ARG A 393 -10.76 0.53 -3.29
C ARG A 393 -10.63 1.89 -3.98
N CYS A 394 -9.59 2.65 -3.68
CA CYS A 394 -9.33 3.92 -4.37
C CYS A 394 -9.18 3.72 -5.89
N PHE A 395 -8.44 2.70 -6.33
CA PHE A 395 -8.29 2.39 -7.76
C PHE A 395 -9.60 1.95 -8.41
N GLN A 396 -10.46 1.20 -7.71
CA GLN A 396 -11.78 0.84 -8.21
C GLN A 396 -12.68 2.07 -8.40
N ILE A 397 -12.61 3.05 -7.50
CA ILE A 397 -13.32 4.34 -7.66
C ILE A 397 -12.80 5.07 -8.90
N ILE A 398 -11.48 5.23 -9.03
CA ILE A 398 -10.85 5.91 -10.16
C ILE A 398 -11.18 5.21 -11.49
N GLU A 399 -11.12 3.88 -11.52
CA GLU A 399 -11.47 3.06 -12.67
C GLU A 399 -12.95 3.21 -13.05
N GLY A 400 -13.84 3.18 -12.05
CA GLY A 400 -15.29 3.37 -12.26
C GLY A 400 -15.62 4.72 -12.90
N LEU A 401 -14.92 5.77 -12.50
CA LEU A 401 -15.05 7.10 -13.09
C LEU A 401 -14.47 7.18 -14.51
N SER A 402 -13.40 6.42 -14.81
CA SER A 402 -12.72 6.42 -16.11
C SER A 402 -13.53 5.74 -17.21
N LYS A 403 -14.21 4.64 -16.92
CA LYS A 403 -15.04 3.87 -17.88
C LYS A 403 -16.21 4.69 -18.46
N LYS A 404 -16.66 5.74 -17.76
CA LYS A 404 -17.73 6.63 -18.22
C LYS A 404 -17.25 7.83 -19.05
N GLY A 405 -15.97 7.86 -19.45
CA GLY A 405 -15.44 8.97 -20.25
C GLY A 405 -15.17 10.25 -19.45
N VAL A 406 -15.45 10.23 -18.13
CA VAL A 406 -15.26 11.37 -17.22
C VAL A 406 -13.76 11.67 -16.99
N LYS A 407 -12.88 10.66 -17.13
CA LYS A 407 -11.41 10.83 -17.08
C LYS A 407 -10.73 10.22 -18.30
N LYS A 408 -10.80 10.88 -19.45
CA LYS A 408 -10.03 10.50 -20.66
C LYS A 408 -8.50 10.41 -20.46
N CYS A 409 -7.99 11.04 -19.39
CA CYS A 409 -6.54 11.08 -19.12
C CYS A 409 -5.96 9.76 -18.64
N LEU A 410 -6.72 8.89 -17.96
CA LEU A 410 -6.21 7.63 -17.41
C LEU A 410 -5.88 6.61 -18.50
N ASN A 411 -6.74 6.46 -19.51
CA ASN A 411 -6.53 5.46 -20.59
C ASN A 411 -5.24 5.68 -21.38
N LYS A 412 -4.72 6.92 -21.44
CA LYS A 412 -3.51 7.22 -22.22
C LYS A 412 -2.23 6.59 -21.67
N TYR A 413 -2.18 6.32 -20.36
CA TYR A 413 -0.98 5.79 -19.71
C TYR A 413 -1.02 4.27 -19.54
N TYR A 414 -2.20 3.66 -19.40
CA TYR A 414 -2.34 2.22 -19.19
C TYR A 414 -1.79 1.37 -20.33
N GLU A 415 -1.93 1.83 -21.58
CA GLU A 415 -1.50 1.08 -22.78
C GLU A 415 -0.09 1.47 -23.26
N ASN A 416 0.65 2.26 -22.48
CA ASN A 416 1.87 2.90 -22.96
C ASN A 416 3.10 2.60 -22.08
N ILE A 417 3.20 1.35 -21.63
CA ILE A 417 4.24 0.89 -20.72
C ILE A 417 5.04 -0.26 -21.32
N SER A 418 6.36 -0.17 -21.27
CA SER A 418 7.28 -1.27 -21.51
C SER A 418 7.87 -1.74 -20.19
N VAL A 419 7.73 -3.01 -19.86
CA VAL A 419 8.34 -3.62 -18.67
C VAL A 419 9.67 -4.26 -19.10
N VAL A 420 10.78 -3.73 -18.61
CA VAL A 420 12.12 -4.24 -18.87
C VAL A 420 12.54 -5.11 -17.69
N VAL A 421 12.71 -6.39 -17.92
CA VAL A 421 13.13 -7.38 -16.93
C VAL A 421 14.58 -7.77 -17.19
N LEU A 422 15.46 -7.55 -16.19
CA LEU A 422 16.86 -7.95 -16.28
C LEU A 422 17.07 -9.33 -15.65
N ASN A 423 17.64 -10.26 -16.43
CA ASN A 423 17.96 -11.60 -15.98
C ASN A 423 19.46 -11.87 -16.00
N TYR A 424 20.00 -12.47 -14.94
CA TYR A 424 21.36 -13.02 -14.93
C TYR A 424 21.43 -14.23 -14.00
N ASN A 425 21.66 -15.42 -14.58
CA ASN A 425 21.79 -16.69 -13.86
C ASN A 425 20.69 -16.95 -12.82
N ASN A 426 19.44 -16.66 -13.19
CA ASN A 426 18.27 -16.77 -12.32
C ASN A 426 17.18 -17.69 -12.92
N LYS A 427 17.60 -18.79 -13.53
CA LYS A 427 16.71 -19.76 -14.19
C LYS A 427 15.53 -20.20 -13.32
N ASN A 428 15.76 -20.37 -12.01
CA ASN A 428 14.73 -20.89 -11.09
C ASN A 428 13.63 -19.87 -10.74
N VAL A 429 13.86 -18.57 -10.94
CA VAL A 429 12.95 -17.51 -10.48
C VAL A 429 12.39 -16.64 -11.61
N ILE A 430 13.09 -16.50 -12.75
CA ILE A 430 12.68 -15.64 -13.87
C ILE A 430 11.28 -15.97 -14.40
N PHE A 431 10.90 -17.25 -14.46
CA PHE A 431 9.59 -17.67 -14.94
C PHE A 431 8.47 -17.18 -14.04
N ARG A 432 8.67 -17.16 -12.73
CA ARG A 432 7.70 -16.56 -11.80
C ARG A 432 7.49 -15.08 -12.09
N CYS A 433 8.56 -14.34 -12.39
CA CYS A 433 8.47 -12.92 -12.78
C CYS A 433 7.60 -12.77 -14.02
N ILE A 434 7.92 -13.47 -15.10
CA ILE A 434 7.21 -13.36 -16.38
C ILE A 434 5.76 -13.82 -16.25
N ASP A 435 5.50 -14.94 -15.58
CA ASP A 435 4.14 -15.47 -15.42
C ASP A 435 3.26 -14.52 -14.62
N SER A 436 3.81 -13.88 -13.58
CA SER A 436 3.08 -12.86 -12.82
C SER A 436 2.75 -11.62 -13.65
N LEU A 437 3.66 -11.21 -14.54
CA LEU A 437 3.42 -10.13 -15.48
C LEU A 437 2.32 -10.52 -16.47
N LYS A 438 2.37 -11.72 -17.07
CA LYS A 438 1.34 -12.21 -18.00
C LYS A 438 -0.05 -12.26 -17.37
N GLN A 439 -0.15 -12.66 -16.11
CA GLN A 439 -1.42 -12.75 -15.38
C GLN A 439 -2.18 -11.41 -15.36
N PHE A 440 -1.48 -10.28 -15.33
CA PHE A 440 -2.09 -8.96 -15.22
C PHE A 440 -1.89 -8.08 -16.48
N GLN A 441 -1.41 -8.66 -17.56
CA GLN A 441 -1.11 -7.95 -18.80
C GLN A 441 -2.34 -7.31 -19.44
N GLU A 442 -3.50 -7.97 -19.40
CA GLU A 442 -4.75 -7.47 -20.00
C GLU A 442 -5.16 -6.07 -19.49
N ARG A 443 -4.86 -5.77 -18.22
CA ARG A 443 -5.21 -4.47 -17.64
C ARG A 443 -4.43 -3.31 -18.26
N TYR A 444 -3.14 -3.51 -18.55
CA TYR A 444 -2.22 -2.45 -18.95
C TYR A 444 -1.77 -2.54 -20.41
N ASN A 445 -2.04 -3.66 -21.06
CA ASN A 445 -1.60 -3.94 -22.43
C ASN A 445 -0.10 -3.61 -22.66
N TYR A 446 0.73 -3.84 -21.62
CA TYR A 446 2.17 -3.57 -21.71
C TYR A 446 2.92 -4.62 -22.52
N GLU A 447 4.02 -4.23 -23.12
CA GLU A 447 5.02 -5.15 -23.65
C GLU A 447 6.03 -5.53 -22.57
N ILE A 448 6.57 -6.75 -22.65
CA ILE A 448 7.59 -7.27 -21.74
C ILE A 448 8.88 -7.48 -22.53
N ILE A 449 9.98 -6.87 -22.07
CA ILE A 449 11.30 -7.01 -22.68
C ILE A 449 12.21 -7.68 -21.65
N VAL A 450 12.52 -8.95 -21.90
CA VAL A 450 13.44 -9.72 -21.06
C VAL A 450 14.84 -9.57 -21.62
N VAL A 451 15.74 -8.99 -20.85
CA VAL A 451 17.15 -8.86 -21.20
C VAL A 451 17.93 -9.92 -20.44
N ASP A 452 18.41 -10.91 -21.14
CA ASP A 452 19.35 -11.87 -20.58
C ASP A 452 20.76 -11.25 -20.58
N ASN A 453 21.34 -11.13 -19.40
CA ASN A 453 22.62 -10.45 -19.17
C ASN A 453 23.83 -11.40 -19.35
N LYS A 454 23.79 -12.21 -20.42
CA LYS A 454 24.78 -13.25 -20.75
C LYS A 454 24.83 -14.36 -19.67
N SER A 455 23.69 -14.92 -19.35
CA SER A 455 23.59 -16.04 -18.40
C SER A 455 24.28 -17.29 -18.92
N SER A 456 24.77 -18.08 -17.97
CA SER A 456 25.44 -19.38 -18.23
C SER A 456 24.69 -20.58 -17.64
N ASP A 457 23.52 -20.34 -17.02
CA ASP A 457 22.70 -21.36 -16.34
C ASP A 457 21.62 -22.01 -17.25
N GLY A 458 21.62 -21.65 -18.55
CA GLY A 458 20.62 -22.12 -19.52
C GLY A 458 19.28 -21.38 -19.47
N SER A 459 19.17 -20.28 -18.70
CA SER A 459 17.95 -19.47 -18.64
C SER A 459 17.59 -18.82 -19.97
N TYR A 460 18.58 -18.39 -20.76
CA TYR A 460 18.36 -17.74 -22.04
C TYR A 460 17.69 -18.67 -23.06
N GLU A 461 18.20 -19.90 -23.23
CA GLU A 461 17.67 -20.91 -24.14
C GLU A 461 16.23 -21.30 -23.73
N GLU A 462 15.98 -21.44 -22.44
CA GLU A 462 14.67 -21.81 -21.95
C GLU A 462 13.66 -20.67 -22.10
N LEU A 463 14.07 -19.42 -21.88
CA LEU A 463 13.23 -18.24 -22.18
C LEU A 463 12.82 -18.20 -23.65
N LEU A 464 13.78 -18.41 -24.58
CA LEU A 464 13.48 -18.47 -26.00
C LEU A 464 12.50 -19.60 -26.33
N ASN A 465 12.68 -20.79 -25.76
CA ASN A 465 11.80 -21.93 -26.02
C ASN A 465 10.36 -21.65 -25.56
N ASN A 466 10.19 -21.03 -24.40
CA ASN A 466 8.88 -20.80 -23.80
C ASN A 466 8.13 -19.60 -24.41
N TYR A 467 8.84 -18.52 -24.76
CA TYR A 467 8.18 -17.25 -25.05
C TYR A 467 8.48 -16.64 -26.43
N LYS A 468 9.34 -17.20 -27.26
CA LYS A 468 9.67 -16.63 -28.60
C LYS A 468 8.47 -16.44 -29.54
N ARG A 469 7.34 -17.12 -29.27
CA ARG A 469 6.10 -17.00 -30.05
C ARG A 469 5.10 -16.02 -29.45
N ASP A 470 5.37 -15.52 -28.26
CA ASP A 470 4.51 -14.56 -27.57
C ASP A 470 4.77 -13.16 -28.14
N LYS A 471 3.76 -12.56 -28.77
CA LYS A 471 3.89 -11.26 -29.46
C LYS A 471 4.15 -10.10 -28.50
N ASN A 472 3.83 -10.27 -27.23
CA ASN A 472 3.98 -9.25 -26.19
C ASN A 472 5.27 -9.41 -25.38
N ILE A 473 6.05 -10.47 -25.64
CA ILE A 473 7.31 -10.74 -24.95
C ILE A 473 8.45 -10.71 -25.96
N LYS A 474 9.41 -9.84 -25.75
CA LYS A 474 10.65 -9.75 -26.52
C LYS A 474 11.82 -10.21 -25.65
N ILE A 475 12.59 -11.17 -26.13
CA ILE A 475 13.78 -11.67 -25.44
C ILE A 475 15.01 -11.18 -26.20
N VAL A 476 15.93 -10.54 -25.51
CA VAL A 476 17.18 -10.03 -26.06
C VAL A 476 18.35 -10.45 -25.17
N GLN A 477 19.53 -10.68 -25.76
CA GLN A 477 20.71 -11.03 -24.99
C GLN A 477 21.74 -9.89 -25.00
N ASN A 478 22.26 -9.54 -23.82
CA ASN A 478 23.34 -8.59 -23.70
C ASN A 478 24.68 -9.27 -24.05
N ILE A 479 25.60 -8.50 -24.57
CA ILE A 479 26.94 -9.02 -24.95
C ILE A 479 27.86 -9.29 -23.75
N LYS A 480 27.57 -8.66 -22.60
CA LYS A 480 28.33 -8.75 -21.34
C LYS A 480 27.38 -8.79 -20.15
N ASN A 481 27.88 -9.25 -18.99
CA ASN A 481 27.16 -9.06 -17.74
C ASN A 481 27.31 -7.60 -17.28
N GLY A 482 26.19 -6.84 -17.30
CA GLY A 482 26.19 -5.44 -16.89
C GLY A 482 24.77 -4.95 -16.62
N CYS A 483 24.51 -4.46 -15.41
CA CYS A 483 23.19 -3.94 -15.03
C CYS A 483 22.82 -2.70 -15.82
N ALA A 484 23.75 -1.76 -15.98
CA ALA A 484 23.54 -0.54 -16.75
C ALA A 484 23.35 -0.83 -18.24
N SER A 485 24.27 -1.56 -18.85
CA SER A 485 24.21 -1.91 -20.29
C SER A 485 23.02 -2.78 -20.62
N GLY A 486 22.66 -3.74 -19.75
CA GLY A 486 21.49 -4.58 -19.95
C GLY A 486 20.18 -3.80 -19.93
N ARG A 487 19.99 -2.91 -18.95
CA ARG A 487 18.80 -2.04 -18.89
C ARG A 487 18.75 -1.03 -20.04
N ASN A 488 19.87 -0.45 -20.46
CA ASN A 488 19.96 0.38 -21.67
C ASN A 488 19.53 -0.40 -22.93
N LEU A 489 19.97 -1.65 -23.08
CA LEU A 489 19.56 -2.53 -24.17
C LEU A 489 18.04 -2.79 -24.12
N GLY A 490 17.49 -2.99 -22.94
CA GLY A 490 16.04 -3.14 -22.74
C GLY A 490 15.28 -1.92 -23.23
N VAL A 491 15.68 -0.70 -22.82
CA VAL A 491 15.04 0.55 -23.26
C VAL A 491 15.19 0.79 -24.76
N LYS A 492 16.32 0.43 -25.36
CA LYS A 492 16.53 0.52 -26.81
C LYS A 492 15.53 -0.37 -27.59
N ASN A 493 15.08 -1.46 -26.97
CA ASN A 493 14.11 -2.38 -27.56
C ASN A 493 12.66 -2.04 -27.17
N ALA A 494 12.43 -1.08 -26.30
CA ALA A 494 11.14 -0.61 -25.83
C ALA A 494 10.47 0.33 -26.85
N THR A 495 9.16 0.11 -27.08
CA THR A 495 8.36 0.87 -28.04
C THR A 495 7.42 1.87 -27.38
N LYS A 496 7.19 1.77 -26.05
CA LYS A 496 6.23 2.56 -25.31
C LYS A 496 6.86 3.78 -24.62
N ASP A 497 6.03 4.74 -24.21
CA ASP A 497 6.49 6.03 -23.63
C ASP A 497 6.97 5.92 -22.18
N PHE A 498 6.56 4.89 -21.44
CA PHE A 498 6.98 4.65 -20.07
C PHE A 498 7.73 3.34 -19.93
N ILE A 499 8.80 3.37 -19.16
CA ILE A 499 9.63 2.20 -18.88
C ILE A 499 9.52 1.87 -17.39
N VAL A 500 9.24 0.61 -17.09
CA VAL A 500 9.33 0.03 -15.75
C VAL A 500 10.45 -0.99 -15.73
N PHE A 501 11.42 -0.83 -14.82
CA PHE A 501 12.48 -1.81 -14.62
C PHE A 501 12.12 -2.77 -13.51
N LEU A 502 12.28 -4.06 -13.77
CA LEU A 502 12.20 -5.15 -12.80
C LEU A 502 13.44 -6.02 -12.89
N ASP A 503 13.80 -6.64 -11.78
CA ASP A 503 14.78 -7.70 -11.74
C ASP A 503 14.09 -9.08 -11.80
N SER A 504 14.80 -10.10 -12.26
CA SER A 504 14.24 -11.44 -12.48
C SER A 504 13.73 -12.15 -11.22
N ASP A 505 14.14 -11.68 -10.03
CA ASP A 505 13.71 -12.18 -8.71
C ASP A 505 12.53 -11.40 -8.10
N GLN A 506 11.83 -10.62 -8.94
CA GLN A 506 10.61 -9.88 -8.57
C GLN A 506 9.40 -10.47 -9.26
N TRP A 507 8.21 -10.31 -8.68
CA TRP A 507 6.94 -10.75 -9.26
C TRP A 507 5.81 -9.80 -8.88
N VAL A 508 4.82 -9.64 -9.78
CA VAL A 508 3.65 -8.80 -9.54
C VAL A 508 2.73 -9.42 -8.50
N LEU A 509 2.28 -8.64 -7.53
CA LEU A 509 1.43 -9.09 -6.43
C LEU A 509 -0.05 -9.04 -6.74
N HIS A 510 -0.52 -8.03 -7.51
CA HIS A 510 -1.94 -7.81 -7.78
C HIS A 510 -2.17 -6.96 -9.04
N LYS A 511 -3.42 -6.95 -9.52
CA LYS A 511 -3.80 -6.29 -10.79
C LYS A 511 -3.60 -4.78 -10.84
N TYR A 512 -3.49 -4.08 -9.70
CA TYR A 512 -3.33 -2.63 -9.62
C TYR A 512 -1.87 -2.18 -9.40
N TRP A 513 -0.90 -3.05 -9.64
CA TRP A 513 0.50 -2.86 -9.30
C TRP A 513 1.16 -1.59 -9.89
N LEU A 514 0.69 -1.10 -11.04
CA LEU A 514 1.17 0.14 -11.67
C LEU A 514 0.23 1.33 -11.47
N ASP A 515 -1.00 1.13 -10.99
CA ASP A 515 -2.00 2.21 -10.88
C ASP A 515 -1.50 3.35 -10.00
N ASN A 516 -0.83 3.05 -8.90
CA ASN A 516 -0.24 4.06 -8.05
C ASN A 516 0.77 4.96 -8.82
N TYR A 517 1.67 4.37 -9.58
CA TYR A 517 2.64 5.11 -10.38
C TYR A 517 1.96 6.01 -11.42
N ILE A 518 0.94 5.47 -12.08
CA ILE A 518 0.15 6.20 -13.09
C ILE A 518 -0.55 7.39 -12.42
N GLU A 519 -1.17 7.19 -11.25
CA GLU A 519 -1.81 8.26 -10.51
C GLU A 519 -0.81 9.31 -10.02
N MET A 520 0.36 8.91 -9.54
CA MET A 520 1.42 9.86 -9.18
C MET A 520 1.87 10.69 -10.38
N TYR A 521 2.07 10.08 -11.56
CA TYR A 521 2.41 10.81 -12.79
C TYR A 521 1.29 11.75 -13.24
N ASN A 522 0.03 11.38 -13.03
CA ASN A 522 -1.11 12.22 -13.35
C ASN A 522 -1.21 13.44 -12.41
N ASN A 523 -0.96 13.23 -11.12
CA ASN A 523 -1.23 14.21 -10.09
C ASN A 523 -0.03 15.10 -9.76
N ILE A 524 1.21 14.61 -9.85
CA ILE A 524 2.41 15.34 -9.46
C ILE A 524 3.04 16.04 -10.67
N LYS A 525 3.25 17.36 -10.58
CA LYS A 525 3.71 18.18 -11.73
C LYS A 525 5.19 17.99 -12.09
N ASP A 526 6.04 17.79 -11.09
CA ASP A 526 7.49 17.76 -11.23
C ASP A 526 8.09 16.35 -11.30
N ILE A 527 7.25 15.31 -11.25
CA ILE A 527 7.70 13.92 -11.25
C ILE A 527 8.52 13.58 -12.50
N GLY A 528 9.66 12.95 -12.31
CA GLY A 528 10.52 12.43 -13.36
C GLY A 528 10.68 10.93 -13.27
N ALA A 529 10.73 10.37 -12.05
CA ALA A 529 10.78 8.95 -11.79
C ALA A 529 10.14 8.60 -10.46
N VAL A 530 9.68 7.34 -10.33
CA VAL A 530 9.09 6.79 -9.11
C VAL A 530 9.50 5.34 -8.91
N ALA A 531 9.71 4.94 -7.65
CA ALA A 531 9.98 3.55 -7.29
C ALA A 531 9.47 3.20 -5.89
N TRP A 532 9.37 1.91 -5.58
CA TRP A 532 9.01 1.39 -4.26
C TRP A 532 10.18 1.26 -3.30
N ASN A 533 11.40 1.49 -3.80
CA ASN A 533 12.62 1.41 -3.03
C ASN A 533 13.44 2.68 -3.24
N ALA A 534 13.86 3.29 -2.14
CA ALA A 534 14.58 4.56 -2.14
C ALA A 534 15.59 4.62 -0.99
N GLY A 535 16.51 5.56 -1.05
CA GLY A 535 17.49 5.74 0.02
C GLY A 535 18.03 7.14 0.11
N TRP A 536 18.93 7.34 1.07
CA TRP A 536 19.65 8.59 1.31
C TRP A 536 21.15 8.39 1.18
N PHE A 537 21.87 9.47 1.03
CA PHE A 537 23.31 9.47 1.06
C PHE A 537 23.84 9.87 2.44
N ASN A 538 24.96 9.26 2.86
CA ASN A 538 25.66 9.68 4.06
C ASN A 538 26.47 10.99 3.82
N GLU A 539 27.21 11.44 4.83
CA GLU A 539 28.06 12.64 4.77
C GLU A 539 29.17 12.58 3.69
N TYR A 540 29.53 11.38 3.24
CA TYR A 540 30.50 11.15 2.17
C TYR A 540 29.86 11.09 0.79
N GLY A 541 28.51 11.12 0.69
CA GLY A 541 27.76 10.99 -0.55
C GLY A 541 27.53 9.54 -0.98
N LEU A 542 27.81 8.57 -0.12
CA LEU A 542 27.57 7.15 -0.39
C LEU A 542 26.16 6.76 0.03
N SER A 543 25.57 5.79 -0.65
CA SER A 543 24.26 5.20 -0.29
C SER A 543 24.30 4.65 1.13
N TYR A 544 23.41 5.11 1.98
CA TYR A 544 23.54 4.91 3.42
C TYR A 544 22.30 4.30 4.06
N ARG A 545 21.12 4.77 3.70
CA ARG A 545 19.86 4.35 4.27
C ARG A 545 18.87 4.13 3.17
N PHE A 546 17.94 3.20 3.35
CA PHE A 546 16.89 2.95 2.37
C PHE A 546 15.55 2.74 3.04
N VAL A 547 14.54 3.13 2.32
CA VAL A 547 13.17 2.72 2.53
C VAL A 547 12.94 1.56 1.58
N ASP A 548 12.69 0.39 2.13
CA ASP A 548 12.48 -0.82 1.36
C ASP A 548 11.22 -1.52 1.85
N ASN A 549 10.21 -1.55 1.00
CA ASN A 549 8.97 -2.26 1.30
C ASN A 549 9.09 -3.78 1.17
N TYR A 550 10.17 -4.28 0.58
CA TYR A 550 10.30 -5.70 0.24
C TYR A 550 10.94 -6.54 1.29
N SER A 551 11.87 -5.99 2.03
CA SER A 551 12.61 -6.78 2.99
C SER A 551 11.96 -6.69 4.36
N LEU A 552 11.92 -7.82 5.05
CA LEU A 552 11.61 -7.87 6.48
C LEU A 552 12.65 -7.11 7.33
N ARG A 553 13.72 -6.61 6.72
CA ARG A 553 14.66 -5.64 7.27
C ARG A 553 14.20 -4.21 7.03
N ALA A 554 13.04 -4.07 6.41
CA ALA A 554 12.47 -2.78 6.13
C ALA A 554 12.25 -2.04 7.43
N MET A 555 12.97 -1.04 7.52
CA MET A 555 12.58 0.13 8.26
C MET A 555 11.22 0.55 7.77
N TYR A 556 10.43 1.13 8.64
CA TYR A 556 9.08 1.56 8.35
C TYR A 556 9.06 2.28 7.00
N PRO A 557 8.38 1.72 6.00
CA PRO A 557 8.18 2.44 4.76
C PRO A 557 7.46 3.74 5.11
N SER A 558 7.89 4.85 4.50
CA SER A 558 7.10 6.07 4.60
C SER A 558 5.68 5.76 4.16
N LYS A 559 4.71 6.22 4.94
CA LYS A 559 3.29 6.08 4.61
C LYS A 559 2.86 7.04 3.49
N LEU A 560 3.73 7.96 3.10
CA LEU A 560 3.47 9.00 2.10
C LEU A 560 4.42 8.88 0.91
N ALA A 561 3.96 9.30 -0.26
CA ALA A 561 4.82 9.53 -1.41
C ALA A 561 5.81 10.66 -1.07
N ARG A 562 7.12 10.40 -1.21
CA ARG A 562 8.20 11.31 -0.77
C ARG A 562 9.15 11.66 -1.89
N LYS A 563 9.65 12.90 -1.86
CA LYS A 563 10.78 13.36 -2.70
C LYS A 563 12.02 13.76 -1.93
N ASP A 564 11.97 13.83 -0.60
CA ASP A 564 13.11 14.14 0.27
C ASP A 564 14.04 12.92 0.46
N ILE A 565 14.26 12.19 -0.61
CA ILE A 565 15.10 10.99 -0.72
C ILE A 565 16.35 11.30 -1.55
N GLY A 566 17.44 10.59 -1.34
CA GLY A 566 18.67 10.73 -2.11
C GLY A 566 18.59 10.10 -3.49
N TYR A 567 18.13 8.86 -3.54
CA TYR A 567 18.07 8.04 -4.76
C TYR A 567 16.87 7.09 -4.76
N LEU A 568 16.61 6.48 -5.92
CA LEU A 568 15.69 5.37 -6.10
C LEU A 568 16.49 4.14 -6.55
N ALA A 569 16.10 2.95 -6.11
CA ALA A 569 16.62 1.70 -6.64
C ALA A 569 15.80 1.19 -7.84
N THR A 570 16.41 0.41 -8.72
CA THR A 570 15.79 -0.07 -9.95
C THR A 570 14.74 -1.16 -9.75
N CYS A 571 14.49 -1.56 -8.52
CA CYS A 571 13.39 -2.46 -8.17
C CYS A 571 12.03 -1.78 -8.39
N GLY A 572 11.37 -2.04 -9.52
CA GLY A 572 10.11 -1.38 -9.87
C GLY A 572 10.27 0.12 -10.12
N PHE A 573 11.32 0.53 -10.78
CA PHE A 573 11.60 1.92 -11.13
C PHE A 573 10.85 2.28 -12.41
N LEU A 574 9.96 3.28 -12.34
CA LEU A 574 9.25 3.81 -13.51
C LEU A 574 9.78 5.18 -13.90
N ILE A 575 10.04 5.36 -15.20
CA ILE A 575 10.49 6.62 -15.80
C ILE A 575 9.86 6.76 -17.20
N SER A 576 9.59 8.03 -17.63
CA SER A 576 9.20 8.21 -19.02
C SER A 576 10.41 8.04 -19.95
N LYS A 577 10.21 7.35 -21.08
CA LYS A 577 11.27 7.14 -22.10
C LYS A 577 11.87 8.47 -22.56
N LYS A 578 11.04 9.49 -22.71
CA LYS A 578 11.49 10.86 -23.07
C LYS A 578 12.49 11.44 -22.06
N VAL A 579 12.24 11.25 -20.76
CA VAL A 579 13.18 11.69 -19.71
C VAL A 579 14.43 10.84 -19.73
N PHE A 580 14.29 9.51 -19.83
CA PHE A 580 15.40 8.57 -19.91
C PHE A 580 16.35 8.87 -21.06
N ASP A 581 15.84 9.09 -22.27
CA ASP A 581 16.63 9.41 -23.46
C ASP A 581 17.33 10.79 -23.30
N LYS A 582 16.62 11.78 -22.76
CA LYS A 582 17.16 13.13 -22.54
C LYS A 582 18.34 13.14 -21.56
N ILE A 583 18.30 12.30 -20.51
CA ILE A 583 19.37 12.24 -19.51
C ILE A 583 20.49 11.26 -19.88
N GLY A 584 20.39 10.60 -21.04
CA GLY A 584 21.40 9.68 -21.57
C GLY A 584 21.41 8.30 -20.92
N GLY A 585 20.29 7.86 -20.33
CA GLY A 585 20.14 6.53 -19.76
C GLY A 585 21.09 6.21 -18.61
N PHE A 586 21.33 4.91 -18.37
CA PHE A 586 22.30 4.44 -17.38
C PHE A 586 23.73 4.67 -17.86
N ASP A 587 24.61 5.01 -16.95
CA ASP A 587 26.06 5.09 -17.21
C ASP A 587 26.70 3.68 -17.10
N GLU A 588 27.16 3.16 -18.24
CA GLU A 588 27.72 1.79 -18.33
C GLU A 588 29.07 1.62 -17.64
N ASN A 589 29.69 2.71 -17.14
CA ASN A 589 30.87 2.61 -16.28
C ASN A 589 30.56 1.98 -14.92
N TYR A 590 29.28 1.87 -14.55
CA TYR A 590 28.86 1.14 -13.36
C TYR A 590 28.75 -0.38 -13.56
N ASP A 591 28.84 -0.89 -14.77
CA ASP A 591 28.86 -2.33 -14.98
C ASP A 591 30.02 -3.00 -14.19
N PRO A 592 29.85 -4.21 -13.62
CA PRO A 592 28.67 -5.07 -13.77
C PRO A 592 27.46 -4.65 -12.93
N THR A 593 27.60 -3.92 -11.83
CA THR A 593 26.51 -3.49 -10.95
C THR A 593 26.99 -2.44 -9.92
N CYS A 594 26.08 -1.89 -9.17
CA CYS A 594 26.21 -0.94 -8.06
C CYS A 594 26.28 0.53 -8.50
N TYR A 595 25.41 1.35 -7.90
CA TYR A 595 25.27 2.80 -8.08
C TYR A 595 24.73 3.28 -9.44
N GLU A 596 24.46 2.40 -10.40
CA GLU A 596 23.84 2.79 -11.68
C GLU A 596 22.46 3.40 -11.50
N ASP A 597 21.69 2.91 -10.53
CA ASP A 597 20.36 3.41 -10.15
C ASP A 597 20.44 4.75 -9.41
N SER A 598 21.36 4.88 -8.47
CA SER A 598 21.64 6.13 -7.76
C SER A 598 22.07 7.24 -8.73
N ASP A 599 22.90 6.91 -9.71
CA ASP A 599 23.33 7.82 -10.76
C ASP A 599 22.18 8.26 -11.66
N LEU A 600 21.33 7.31 -12.08
CA LEU A 600 20.15 7.61 -12.87
C LEU A 600 19.19 8.54 -12.12
N ALA A 601 18.97 8.29 -10.83
CA ALA A 601 18.13 9.13 -9.99
C ALA A 601 18.65 10.57 -9.89
N LEU A 602 19.96 10.77 -9.71
CA LEU A 602 20.55 12.10 -9.71
C LEU A 602 20.53 12.77 -11.11
N LYS A 603 20.68 12.02 -12.21
CA LYS A 603 20.48 12.55 -13.57
C LYS A 603 19.06 13.08 -13.78
N VAL A 604 18.05 12.44 -13.21
CA VAL A 604 16.66 12.93 -13.25
C VAL A 604 16.56 14.31 -12.58
N ARG A 605 17.15 14.46 -11.39
CA ARG A 605 17.15 15.75 -10.66
C ARG A 605 17.97 16.83 -11.35
N ASP A 606 19.12 16.47 -11.87
CA ASP A 606 19.97 17.40 -12.65
C ASP A 606 19.29 17.90 -13.93
N ASN A 607 18.23 17.22 -14.36
CA ASN A 607 17.35 17.62 -15.46
C ASN A 607 16.09 18.38 -15.00
N ASN A 608 16.09 18.97 -13.80
CA ASN A 608 14.98 19.74 -13.23
C ASN A 608 13.68 18.94 -13.10
N LYS A 609 13.78 17.63 -12.82
CA LYS A 609 12.69 16.75 -12.45
C LYS A 609 12.94 16.16 -11.08
N GLU A 610 11.89 15.73 -10.41
CA GLU A 610 12.01 15.09 -9.10
C GLU A 610 11.84 13.59 -9.17
N ILE A 611 12.44 12.91 -8.19
CA ILE A 611 12.27 11.50 -7.94
C ILE A 611 11.35 11.31 -6.74
N TYR A 612 10.50 10.30 -6.81
CA TYR A 612 9.51 10.02 -5.76
C TYR A 612 9.58 8.57 -5.29
N TYR A 613 9.61 8.37 -3.98
CA TYR A 613 9.29 7.09 -3.38
C TYR A 613 7.77 6.91 -3.34
N SER A 614 7.31 5.71 -3.69
CA SER A 614 5.91 5.31 -3.56
C SER A 614 5.74 4.33 -2.38
N PRO A 615 4.84 4.60 -1.44
CA PRO A 615 4.59 3.70 -0.32
C PRO A 615 3.82 2.44 -0.72
N TYR A 616 3.25 2.40 -1.91
CA TYR A 616 2.42 1.29 -2.38
C TYR A 616 3.25 0.19 -3.03
N LEU A 617 3.21 -1.00 -2.44
CA LEU A 617 3.98 -2.14 -2.91
C LEU A 617 3.24 -2.91 -4.01
N GLY A 618 3.72 -2.80 -5.26
CA GLY A 618 3.13 -3.49 -6.41
C GLY A 618 3.76 -4.84 -6.75
N VAL A 619 4.96 -5.12 -6.22
CA VAL A 619 5.73 -6.34 -6.52
C VAL A 619 6.30 -6.99 -5.25
N GLY A 620 6.41 -8.30 -5.25
CA GLY A 620 7.18 -9.06 -4.29
C GLY A 620 8.63 -9.19 -4.76
N HIS A 621 9.57 -9.38 -3.85
CA HIS A 621 11.00 -9.49 -4.14
C HIS A 621 11.68 -10.50 -3.21
N ILE A 622 12.56 -11.32 -3.75
CA ILE A 622 13.49 -12.16 -2.98
C ILE A 622 14.89 -11.62 -3.22
N PRO A 623 15.40 -10.71 -2.38
CA PRO A 623 16.64 -10.01 -2.64
C PRO A 623 17.85 -10.96 -2.66
N HIS A 624 18.88 -10.56 -3.40
CA HIS A 624 20.19 -11.22 -3.43
C HIS A 624 20.23 -12.62 -4.05
N GLN A 625 19.36 -12.94 -4.99
CA GLN A 625 19.44 -14.24 -5.70
C GLN A 625 20.69 -14.34 -6.58
N THR A 626 21.15 -13.23 -7.12
CA THR A 626 22.33 -13.15 -8.01
C THR A 626 23.60 -12.66 -7.31
N THR A 627 23.46 -11.73 -6.38
CA THR A 627 24.59 -11.17 -5.63
C THR A 627 24.61 -11.76 -4.23
N LYS A 628 25.65 -12.52 -3.89
CA LYS A 628 25.85 -12.96 -2.50
C LYS A 628 26.23 -11.76 -1.66
N ALA A 629 25.22 -11.12 -1.05
CA ALA A 629 25.43 -10.00 -0.13
C ALA A 629 26.47 -10.39 0.95
N GLY A 630 27.42 -9.50 1.21
CA GLY A 630 28.51 -9.74 2.17
C GLY A 630 29.64 -10.62 1.64
N SER A 631 29.69 -10.93 0.34
CA SER A 631 30.91 -11.48 -0.27
C SER A 631 31.98 -10.39 -0.40
N SER A 632 33.24 -10.76 -0.20
CA SER A 632 34.37 -9.81 -0.30
C SER A 632 34.46 -9.09 -1.65
N ASP A 633 33.97 -9.71 -2.70
CA ASP A 633 34.00 -9.16 -4.06
C ASP A 633 32.86 -8.14 -4.29
N HIS A 634 31.69 -8.38 -3.71
CA HIS A 634 30.60 -7.43 -3.76
C HIS A 634 30.88 -6.17 -2.94
N ASP A 635 31.40 -6.30 -1.72
CA ASP A 635 31.79 -5.17 -0.88
C ASP A 635 32.87 -4.29 -1.55
N LYS A 636 33.78 -4.91 -2.26
CA LYS A 636 34.83 -4.22 -3.02
C LYS A 636 34.24 -3.44 -4.19
N LEU A 637 33.29 -4.04 -4.90
CA LEU A 637 32.62 -3.40 -6.04
C LEU A 637 31.78 -2.22 -5.59
N ILE A 638 31.03 -2.35 -4.49
CA ILE A 638 30.27 -1.24 -3.89
C ILE A 638 31.21 -0.05 -3.59
N LEU A 639 32.38 -0.31 -3.00
CA LEU A 639 33.33 0.77 -2.67
C LEU A 639 33.91 1.42 -3.94
N GLU A 640 34.29 0.64 -4.94
CA GLU A 640 34.84 1.13 -6.20
C GLU A 640 33.82 2.02 -6.94
N LYS A 641 32.60 1.51 -7.13
CA LYS A 641 31.54 2.21 -7.84
C LYS A 641 30.99 3.39 -7.04
N GLY A 642 30.97 3.28 -5.72
CA GLY A 642 30.62 4.36 -4.82
C GLY A 642 31.60 5.55 -4.91
N ASN A 643 32.91 5.29 -4.95
CA ASN A 643 33.92 6.33 -5.14
C ASN A 643 33.76 7.00 -6.51
N TYR A 644 33.60 6.22 -7.58
CA TYR A 644 33.32 6.77 -8.92
C TYR A 644 32.08 7.66 -8.94
N PHE A 645 30.98 7.23 -8.29
CA PHE A 645 29.74 7.97 -8.18
C PHE A 645 29.93 9.32 -7.45
N VAL A 646 30.60 9.30 -6.30
CA VAL A 646 30.87 10.50 -5.50
C VAL A 646 31.76 11.48 -6.28
N ASP A 647 32.85 11.00 -6.90
CA ASP A 647 33.74 11.83 -7.68
C ASP A 647 33.06 12.47 -8.90
N LYS A 648 32.21 11.72 -9.59
CA LYS A 648 31.41 12.19 -10.71
C LYS A 648 30.48 13.34 -10.28
N TRP A 649 29.71 13.15 -9.20
CA TRP A 649 28.69 14.09 -8.78
C TRP A 649 29.27 15.29 -8.01
N LYS A 650 30.36 15.13 -7.29
CA LYS A 650 31.11 16.26 -6.72
C LYS A 650 31.62 17.22 -7.79
N LYS A 651 32.00 16.71 -8.96
CA LYS A 651 32.45 17.53 -10.10
C LYS A 651 31.28 18.15 -10.86
N LYS A 652 30.18 17.42 -11.00
CA LYS A 652 29.06 17.82 -11.85
C LYS A 652 28.04 18.71 -11.13
N ASN A 653 27.55 18.30 -9.97
CA ASN A 653 26.57 19.00 -9.16
C ASN A 653 26.59 18.50 -7.70
N PRO A 654 27.49 19.05 -6.87
CA PRO A 654 27.68 18.57 -5.50
C PRO A 654 26.44 18.74 -4.61
N ASN A 655 25.52 19.66 -4.94
CA ASN A 655 24.31 19.89 -4.16
C ASN A 655 23.37 18.67 -4.18
N LEU A 656 23.42 17.85 -5.22
CA LEU A 656 22.60 16.65 -5.33
C LEU A 656 23.03 15.51 -4.39
N LEU A 657 24.25 15.56 -3.85
CA LEU A 657 24.74 14.62 -2.83
C LEU A 657 24.30 14.99 -1.40
N ASN A 658 23.70 16.17 -1.21
CA ASN A 658 23.38 16.73 0.11
C ASN A 658 21.99 16.32 0.63
N TYR A 659 21.31 15.38 -0.01
CA TYR A 659 20.09 14.79 0.53
C TYR A 659 20.43 13.91 1.74
N LYS A 660 20.62 14.60 2.86
CA LYS A 660 20.85 13.99 4.19
C LYS A 660 19.53 13.96 4.94
N LYS A 661 19.36 12.93 5.74
CA LYS A 661 18.44 12.94 6.84
C LYS A 661 19.21 12.95 8.15
#